data_51f5bda7ff94119fa28b761586c31a0f
#
_entry.id   51f5bda7ff94119fa28b761586c31a0f
#
_cell.length_a   1.000
_cell.length_b   1.000
_cell.length_c   1.000
_cell.angle_alpha   90.00
_cell.angle_beta   90.00
_cell.angle_gamma   90.00
#
_symmetry.space_group_name_H-M   'P 1'
#
loop_
_entity.id
_entity.type
_entity.pdbx_description
1 polymer ?
#
loop_
_entity_poly.entity_id
_entity_poly.type
_entity_poly.pdbx_seq_one_letter_code
_entity_poly.pdbx_strand_id
1 'polypeptide(L)'
;MRLFVGALVLACAGVGAVSLPAHAGHDPAREVLPAGDGWASSGPGTTGGAAAPASNVHEVRTRAELVAALVSPAPRIIKVSGVIDANTDDTGKPLACKDYAADGYTLAGYLAAYDPAVWGWEREPEGPLENARAASAKRQEATIALNVGSDTTIIGTGRGAGITGGSLRIHGARNVIVRNLTFRDTSDCFPQWDPTDSSPGSPPGNWNSLYDSVSVQKSEHVWVDHNTFTDEPNVDSTQPLYFQRPYQVHDGQLDITSAADLVTVSRNIFSEHGKTMLIGSSNSSTTDPGKLRVSVHHNVFRNVQERAPRVRFGQVHVYDNLYEGSQVYSWGVGVKSQIYAQNNLIRGIAPEKIVYNWGGTAITDTGNLVDGRPTSLVDAFNAANPEKKLGTDAGWTPTLNRGLEPAHRIRNLKAGAQSAGRHLVVGKGFATVQAAIDAAPAGAVITIPKGVYREVVKIPASKRGLTLRGATGRAQDVVIDYDNANGTKKPDGTTYGTSGSATATIAADDFEARDLTFRNSFDRRQHPEITNTQAVAVKATGDRMFFDRVHFEGHQDTLYADSPNVTTRSRQYYRDCAITGDVDFIFGRATAVFDRATITALTRGSDPNGYVTAASTQRANQHGFLIVNSKIRSDAPAGTYFLGRPWHPGGDPEAIAQVVIRNTELPAAIKPVPWTDMSGFPWRDARFAEYRNTGPGAGTGTDRPQLTDEQAKQYTKNAYLSGWNPA
;
A
#
# COMPACT_ATOMS: atom_id res chain seq x y z
N MET A 1 -27.00 77.25 41.13
CA MET A 1 -27.26 75.82 41.08
C MET A 1 -27.75 75.51 39.71
N ARG A 2 -26.85 75.26 38.77
CA ARG A 2 -27.14 74.87 37.40
C ARG A 2 -26.22 73.67 37.03
N LEU A 3 -26.81 72.54 36.71
CA LEU A 3 -26.14 71.36 36.20
C LEU A 3 -25.65 71.64 34.79
N PHE A 4 -24.39 71.33 34.54
CA PHE A 4 -23.85 71.17 33.17
C PHE A 4 -23.82 69.69 32.82
N VAL A 5 -24.52 69.27 31.77
CA VAL A 5 -24.45 67.97 31.14
C VAL A 5 -23.40 68.08 30.03
N GLY A 6 -22.30 67.40 30.21
CA GLY A 6 -21.27 67.24 29.14
C GLY A 6 -21.56 66.05 28.28
N ALA A 7 -21.75 66.24 26.96
CA ALA A 7 -21.89 65.16 26.02
C ALA A 7 -20.51 64.60 25.64
N LEU A 8 -20.32 63.30 25.84
CA LEU A 8 -19.15 62.55 25.43
C LEU A 8 -19.36 62.01 24.02
N VAL A 9 -18.61 62.53 23.04
CA VAL A 9 -18.60 62.03 21.67
C VAL A 9 -17.67 60.81 21.62
N LEU A 10 -18.22 59.58 21.41
CA LEU A 10 -17.46 58.38 21.13
C LEU A 10 -17.05 58.33 19.68
N ALA A 11 -15.77 58.46 19.39
CA ALA A 11 -15.19 58.22 18.09
C ALA A 11 -15.05 56.68 17.90
N CYS A 12 -15.85 56.08 17.00
CA CYS A 12 -15.64 54.71 16.54
C CYS A 12 -14.41 54.66 15.66
N ALA A 13 -13.28 54.22 16.18
CA ALA A 13 -12.13 53.79 15.41
C ALA A 13 -12.48 52.46 14.71
N GLY A 14 -12.52 52.47 13.40
CA GLY A 14 -12.70 51.29 12.55
C GLY A 14 -11.53 50.30 12.77
N VAL A 15 -11.83 49.17 13.38
CA VAL A 15 -10.91 48.03 13.44
C VAL A 15 -10.87 47.42 12.05
N GLY A 16 -9.81 47.72 11.29
CA GLY A 16 -9.50 47.06 10.03
C GLY A 16 -9.37 45.55 10.33
N ALA A 17 -10.21 44.76 9.72
CA ALA A 17 -10.08 43.29 9.73
C ALA A 17 -8.74 42.92 9.10
N VAL A 18 -7.76 42.57 9.93
CA VAL A 18 -6.54 41.89 9.48
C VAL A 18 -6.99 40.52 9.02
N SER A 19 -7.09 40.32 7.72
CA SER A 19 -7.26 39.02 7.12
C SER A 19 -6.04 38.20 7.48
N LEU A 20 -6.21 37.25 8.45
CA LEU A 20 -5.22 36.20 8.71
C LEU A 20 -4.97 35.47 7.38
N PRO A 21 -3.71 35.23 6.98
CA PRO A 21 -3.43 34.48 5.79
C PRO A 21 -4.08 33.08 5.95
N ALA A 22 -4.85 32.68 4.93
CA ALA A 22 -5.38 31.34 4.82
C ALA A 22 -4.25 30.36 5.12
N HIS A 23 -4.46 29.42 6.05
CA HIS A 23 -3.51 28.33 6.27
C HIS A 23 -3.30 27.65 4.93
N ALA A 24 -2.16 27.88 4.30
CA ALA A 24 -1.74 27.18 3.11
C ALA A 24 -1.77 25.69 3.45
N GLY A 25 -2.61 24.91 2.78
CA GLY A 25 -2.67 23.47 2.96
C GLY A 25 -1.26 22.92 2.80
N HIS A 26 -0.86 21.99 3.65
CA HIS A 26 0.45 21.35 3.59
C HIS A 26 0.64 20.73 2.19
N ASP A 27 1.56 21.30 1.38
CA ASP A 27 1.95 20.73 0.08
C ASP A 27 3.05 19.68 0.32
N PRO A 28 2.77 18.39 0.13
CA PRO A 28 3.77 17.32 0.34
C PRO A 28 5.04 17.50 -0.53
N ALA A 29 4.94 18.25 -1.62
CA ALA A 29 6.08 18.53 -2.49
C ALA A 29 7.09 19.51 -1.88
N ARG A 30 6.69 20.23 -0.84
CA ARG A 30 7.55 21.17 -0.08
C ARG A 30 7.97 20.62 1.29
N GLU A 31 7.67 19.36 1.55
CA GLU A 31 8.10 18.71 2.79
C GLU A 31 9.62 18.51 2.80
N VAL A 32 10.24 18.80 3.94
CA VAL A 32 11.68 18.69 4.17
C VAL A 32 11.98 17.55 5.12
N LEU A 33 13.18 17.00 5.06
CA LEU A 33 13.61 15.96 5.98
C LEU A 33 13.58 16.49 7.43
N PRO A 34 12.87 15.84 8.36
CA PRO A 34 12.84 16.27 9.75
C PRO A 34 14.23 16.26 10.40
N ALA A 35 14.50 17.22 11.26
CA ALA A 35 15.75 17.28 12.00
C ALA A 35 15.95 16.02 12.86
N GLY A 36 17.16 15.44 12.83
CA GLY A 36 17.51 14.21 13.54
C GLY A 36 17.05 12.92 12.85
N ASP A 37 16.45 12.98 11.65
CA ASP A 37 15.94 11.83 10.93
C ASP A 37 16.98 11.32 9.90
N GLY A 38 17.97 10.60 10.40
CA GLY A 38 19.06 10.04 9.61
C GLY A 38 20.14 11.04 9.18
N TRP A 39 21.18 10.51 8.49
CA TRP A 39 22.38 11.27 8.14
C TRP A 39 22.10 12.48 7.23
N ALA A 40 21.15 12.44 6.34
CA ALA A 40 20.81 13.57 5.47
C ALA A 40 20.19 14.77 6.22
N SER A 41 19.82 14.59 7.49
CA SER A 41 19.38 15.68 8.38
C SER A 41 20.52 16.43 9.07
N SER A 42 21.77 15.98 8.90
CA SER A 42 22.97 16.61 9.49
C SER A 42 23.21 18.02 8.95
N GLY A 43 23.79 18.89 9.77
CA GLY A 43 24.08 20.26 9.37
C GLY A 43 22.85 21.04 8.89
N PRO A 44 22.81 21.55 7.65
CA PRO A 44 21.68 22.31 7.11
C PRO A 44 20.43 21.44 6.84
N GLY A 45 20.57 20.11 6.88
CA GLY A 45 19.52 19.16 6.52
C GLY A 45 19.27 19.06 5.02
N THR A 46 18.17 18.38 4.64
CA THR A 46 17.75 18.20 3.24
C THR A 46 16.40 18.84 3.03
N THR A 47 16.34 19.85 2.20
CA THR A 47 15.15 20.64 1.90
C THR A 47 14.67 20.50 0.46
N GLY A 48 15.49 19.90 -0.42
CA GLY A 48 15.19 19.73 -1.83
C GLY A 48 14.75 21.04 -2.51
N GLY A 49 13.69 20.97 -3.28
CA GLY A 49 13.09 22.12 -3.96
C GLY A 49 12.08 22.91 -3.11
N ALA A 50 12.03 22.77 -1.78
CA ALA A 50 10.99 23.40 -0.95
C ALA A 50 10.87 24.90 -1.14
N ALA A 51 11.97 25.60 -1.46
CA ALA A 51 12.01 27.04 -1.74
C ALA A 51 11.70 27.42 -3.20
N ALA A 52 11.34 26.47 -4.06
CA ALA A 52 11.07 26.73 -5.48
C ALA A 52 9.93 27.76 -5.67
N PRO A 53 10.13 28.79 -6.50
CA PRO A 53 9.04 29.67 -6.89
C PRO A 53 8.02 28.90 -7.73
N ALA A 54 6.81 29.43 -7.85
CA ALA A 54 5.73 28.78 -8.61
C ALA A 54 6.13 28.45 -10.06
N SER A 55 6.95 29.30 -10.69
CA SER A 55 7.48 29.08 -12.04
C SER A 55 8.38 27.86 -12.17
N ASN A 56 8.96 27.38 -11.07
CA ASN A 56 9.87 26.23 -11.03
C ASN A 56 9.19 24.99 -10.41
N VAL A 57 7.87 24.96 -10.39
CA VAL A 57 7.06 23.80 -10.03
C VAL A 57 6.46 23.22 -11.32
N HIS A 58 6.94 22.06 -11.73
CA HIS A 58 6.59 21.40 -12.98
C HIS A 58 5.72 20.17 -12.73
N GLU A 59 4.59 20.04 -13.41
CA GLU A 59 3.84 18.79 -13.49
C GLU A 59 4.23 18.07 -14.79
N VAL A 60 4.65 16.80 -14.68
CA VAL A 60 5.18 16.02 -15.81
C VAL A 60 4.47 14.69 -15.94
N ARG A 61 4.22 14.24 -17.16
CA ARG A 61 3.53 13.00 -17.50
C ARG A 61 4.24 12.17 -18.56
N THR A 62 5.22 12.76 -19.24
CA THR A 62 6.00 12.15 -20.31
C THR A 62 7.49 12.25 -20.02
N ARG A 63 8.28 11.41 -20.68
CA ARG A 63 9.74 11.48 -20.61
C ARG A 63 10.28 12.86 -21.04
N ALA A 64 9.77 13.37 -22.16
CA ALA A 64 10.21 14.68 -22.68
C ALA A 64 9.95 15.82 -21.68
N GLU A 65 8.75 15.85 -21.05
CA GLU A 65 8.43 16.82 -20.00
C GLU A 65 9.34 16.67 -18.78
N LEU A 66 9.63 15.42 -18.35
CA LEU A 66 10.52 15.14 -17.22
C LEU A 66 11.94 15.63 -17.52
N VAL A 67 12.49 15.32 -18.69
CA VAL A 67 13.82 15.75 -19.11
C VAL A 67 13.90 17.28 -19.15
N ALA A 68 12.90 17.97 -19.70
CA ALA A 68 12.83 19.43 -19.71
C ALA A 68 12.76 20.01 -18.29
N ALA A 69 11.98 19.41 -17.39
CA ALA A 69 11.90 19.85 -16.00
C ALA A 69 13.20 19.64 -15.22
N LEU A 70 13.94 18.57 -15.49
CA LEU A 70 15.22 18.28 -14.83
C LEU A 70 16.31 19.30 -15.12
N VAL A 71 16.26 19.98 -16.25
CA VAL A 71 17.22 21.06 -16.63
C VAL A 71 16.71 22.47 -16.32
N SER A 72 15.52 22.62 -15.76
CA SER A 72 14.98 23.93 -15.35
C SER A 72 15.81 24.56 -14.22
N PRO A 73 15.70 25.88 -13.97
CA PRO A 73 16.45 26.54 -12.90
C PRO A 73 16.15 25.97 -11.51
N ALA A 74 17.17 25.82 -10.67
CA ALA A 74 17.03 25.46 -9.26
C ALA A 74 16.76 26.68 -8.36
N PRO A 75 16.09 26.56 -7.20
CA PRO A 75 15.45 25.34 -6.72
C PRO A 75 14.19 24.98 -7.51
N ARG A 76 13.90 23.68 -7.67
CA ARG A 76 12.77 23.19 -8.46
C ARG A 76 12.02 22.05 -7.80
N ILE A 77 10.73 21.95 -8.14
CA ILE A 77 9.86 20.83 -7.77
C ILE A 77 9.32 20.18 -9.04
N ILE A 78 9.49 18.87 -9.17
CA ILE A 78 8.98 18.06 -10.29
C ILE A 78 7.93 17.12 -9.76
N LYS A 79 6.67 17.33 -10.15
CA LYS A 79 5.50 16.54 -9.77
C LYS A 79 5.19 15.54 -10.89
N VAL A 80 5.53 14.29 -10.68
CA VAL A 80 5.24 13.19 -11.63
C VAL A 80 3.79 12.75 -11.47
N SER A 81 3.02 12.78 -12.55
CA SER A 81 1.61 12.38 -12.57
C SER A 81 1.40 11.19 -13.52
N GLY A 82 1.05 10.02 -12.94
CA GLY A 82 0.97 8.76 -13.69
C GLY A 82 2.31 8.09 -13.87
N VAL A 83 2.39 7.13 -14.79
CA VAL A 83 3.62 6.38 -15.11
C VAL A 83 4.31 7.00 -16.31
N ILE A 84 5.59 7.33 -16.16
CA ILE A 84 6.45 7.79 -17.25
C ILE A 84 7.29 6.60 -17.72
N ASP A 85 7.14 6.20 -18.98
CA ASP A 85 8.02 5.23 -19.62
C ASP A 85 9.26 5.97 -20.15
N ALA A 86 10.43 5.65 -19.59
CA ALA A 86 11.70 6.23 -20.02
C ALA A 86 12.23 5.63 -21.33
N ASN A 87 11.74 4.47 -21.76
CA ASN A 87 12.06 3.88 -23.05
C ASN A 87 11.17 4.44 -24.16
N THR A 88 11.07 5.77 -24.25
CA THR A 88 10.38 6.47 -25.34
C THR A 88 11.30 7.47 -26.00
N ASP A 89 11.06 7.77 -27.28
CA ASP A 89 11.67 8.94 -27.93
C ASP A 89 10.99 10.24 -27.47
N ASP A 90 11.49 11.37 -27.94
CA ASP A 90 10.97 12.69 -27.55
C ASP A 90 9.53 12.98 -28.07
N THR A 91 9.02 12.15 -28.99
CA THR A 91 7.62 12.19 -29.44
C THR A 91 6.69 11.32 -28.59
N GLY A 92 7.24 10.53 -27.67
CA GLY A 92 6.51 9.59 -26.82
C GLY A 92 6.32 8.20 -27.46
N LYS A 93 6.98 7.91 -28.58
CA LYS A 93 6.94 6.59 -29.21
C LYS A 93 7.79 5.60 -28.39
N PRO A 94 7.25 4.44 -28.00
CA PRO A 94 8.02 3.41 -27.30
C PRO A 94 9.21 2.89 -28.11
N LEU A 95 10.34 2.68 -27.44
CA LEU A 95 11.56 2.09 -27.99
C LEU A 95 11.78 0.71 -27.38
N ALA A 96 12.21 -0.23 -28.23
CA ALA A 96 12.61 -1.57 -27.82
C ALA A 96 14.13 -1.76 -27.96
N CYS A 97 14.70 -2.83 -27.44
CA CYS A 97 16.14 -3.10 -27.50
C CYS A 97 16.72 -3.03 -28.92
N LYS A 98 15.97 -3.50 -29.94
CA LYS A 98 16.38 -3.41 -31.36
C LYS A 98 16.58 -1.96 -31.86
N ASP A 99 15.87 -0.99 -31.26
CA ASP A 99 15.92 0.42 -31.67
C ASP A 99 17.21 1.11 -31.16
N TYR A 100 17.82 0.54 -30.13
CA TYR A 100 19.11 0.96 -29.59
C TYR A 100 20.31 0.24 -30.25
N ALA A 101 20.09 -0.90 -30.91
CA ALA A 101 21.16 -1.70 -31.49
C ALA A 101 22.07 -0.88 -32.43
N ALA A 102 23.37 -0.99 -32.26
CA ALA A 102 24.41 -0.29 -33.03
C ALA A 102 25.28 -1.28 -33.79
N ASP A 103 25.86 -0.84 -34.87
CA ASP A 103 26.94 -1.51 -35.58
C ASP A 103 26.69 -3.00 -35.89
N GLY A 104 25.42 -3.34 -36.16
CA GLY A 104 25.01 -4.70 -36.49
C GLY A 104 24.91 -5.65 -35.28
N TYR A 105 24.86 -5.12 -34.03
CA TYR A 105 24.68 -5.96 -32.85
C TYR A 105 23.43 -6.81 -32.93
N THR A 106 23.60 -8.09 -32.64
CA THR A 106 22.49 -9.02 -32.33
C THR A 106 22.89 -9.90 -31.15
N LEU A 107 21.95 -10.19 -30.25
CA LEU A 107 22.21 -11.10 -29.13
C LEU A 107 22.68 -12.48 -29.59
N ALA A 108 22.08 -13.02 -30.67
CA ALA A 108 22.47 -14.31 -31.20
C ALA A 108 23.92 -14.31 -31.70
N GLY A 109 24.36 -13.25 -32.40
CA GLY A 109 25.76 -13.11 -32.84
C GLY A 109 26.72 -12.97 -31.63
N TYR A 110 26.33 -12.21 -30.63
CA TYR A 110 27.11 -12.05 -29.41
C TYR A 110 27.28 -13.39 -28.67
N LEU A 111 26.20 -14.12 -28.44
CA LEU A 111 26.23 -15.45 -27.81
C LEU A 111 27.10 -16.44 -28.57
N ALA A 112 27.05 -16.45 -29.90
CA ALA A 112 27.87 -17.35 -30.72
C ALA A 112 29.38 -17.01 -30.67
N ALA A 113 29.73 -15.71 -30.57
CA ALA A 113 31.13 -15.27 -30.56
C ALA A 113 31.80 -15.48 -29.20
N TYR A 114 31.03 -15.30 -28.12
CA TYR A 114 31.56 -15.32 -26.73
C TYR A 114 31.07 -16.52 -25.92
N ASP A 115 30.59 -17.57 -26.61
CA ASP A 115 30.33 -18.86 -25.98
C ASP A 115 31.60 -19.36 -25.27
N PRO A 116 31.56 -19.68 -23.99
CA PRO A 116 32.73 -20.16 -23.26
C PRO A 116 33.42 -21.36 -23.85
N ALA A 117 32.71 -22.20 -24.66
CA ALA A 117 33.29 -23.27 -25.41
C ALA A 117 34.22 -22.78 -26.57
N VAL A 118 34.03 -21.54 -27.03
CA VAL A 118 34.80 -20.89 -28.09
C VAL A 118 35.75 -19.83 -27.54
N TRP A 119 35.22 -18.95 -26.66
CA TRP A 119 35.96 -17.80 -26.10
C TRP A 119 36.86 -18.17 -24.92
N GLY A 120 36.44 -19.15 -24.12
CA GLY A 120 37.08 -19.50 -22.85
C GLY A 120 36.52 -18.74 -21.64
N TRP A 121 37.17 -18.94 -20.48
CA TRP A 121 36.75 -18.42 -19.18
C TRP A 121 37.76 -17.39 -18.57
N GLU A 122 38.88 -17.13 -19.27
CA GLU A 122 40.05 -16.45 -18.71
C GLU A 122 40.06 -14.93 -18.94
N ARG A 123 39.17 -14.43 -19.78
CA ARG A 123 39.15 -13.02 -20.18
C ARG A 123 37.76 -12.54 -20.56
N GLU A 124 37.50 -11.26 -20.29
CA GLU A 124 36.27 -10.60 -20.74
C GLU A 124 36.19 -10.59 -22.31
N PRO A 125 34.96 -10.52 -22.87
CA PRO A 125 34.73 -10.29 -24.27
C PRO A 125 35.42 -9.03 -24.79
N GLU A 126 36.02 -9.12 -25.98
CA GLU A 126 36.65 -8.00 -26.69
C GLU A 126 36.44 -8.11 -28.18
N GLY A 127 36.67 -7.02 -28.93
CA GLY A 127 36.56 -6.99 -30.40
C GLY A 127 35.25 -6.41 -30.92
N PRO A 128 34.97 -6.57 -32.24
CA PRO A 128 33.91 -5.82 -32.89
C PRO A 128 32.50 -6.02 -32.31
N LEU A 129 32.13 -7.23 -31.89
CA LEU A 129 30.82 -7.50 -31.34
C LEU A 129 30.66 -6.96 -29.94
N GLU A 130 31.71 -7.00 -29.09
CA GLU A 130 31.66 -6.33 -27.79
C GLU A 130 31.61 -4.79 -27.96
N ASN A 131 32.35 -4.24 -28.91
CA ASN A 131 32.25 -2.81 -29.23
C ASN A 131 30.84 -2.43 -29.72
N ALA A 132 30.20 -3.26 -30.51
CA ALA A 132 28.82 -3.05 -30.95
C ALA A 132 27.82 -3.18 -29.79
N ARG A 133 28.01 -4.12 -28.83
CA ARG A 133 27.24 -4.22 -27.60
C ARG A 133 27.38 -2.93 -26.79
N ALA A 134 28.62 -2.49 -26.52
CA ALA A 134 28.89 -1.29 -25.74
C ALA A 134 28.31 -0.02 -26.40
N ALA A 135 28.41 0.09 -27.72
CA ALA A 135 27.80 1.20 -28.48
C ALA A 135 26.27 1.18 -28.38
N SER A 136 25.67 -0.01 -28.39
CA SER A 136 24.21 -0.19 -28.21
C SER A 136 23.77 0.20 -26.80
N ALA A 137 24.47 -0.25 -25.77
CA ALA A 137 24.23 0.14 -24.37
C ALA A 137 24.33 1.66 -24.19
N LYS A 138 25.32 2.32 -24.80
CA LYS A 138 25.47 3.77 -24.75
C LYS A 138 24.31 4.53 -25.41
N ARG A 139 23.72 3.98 -26.48
CA ARG A 139 22.47 4.56 -27.09
C ARG A 139 21.29 4.43 -26.13
N GLN A 140 21.12 3.29 -25.50
CA GLN A 140 20.08 3.12 -24.49
C GLN A 140 20.30 4.09 -23.33
N GLU A 141 21.52 4.16 -22.80
CA GLU A 141 21.90 5.08 -21.71
C GLU A 141 21.50 6.53 -22.01
N ALA A 142 21.80 7.03 -23.22
CA ALA A 142 21.45 8.38 -23.63
C ALA A 142 19.93 8.69 -23.60
N THR A 143 19.11 7.66 -23.67
CA THR A 143 17.65 7.78 -23.62
C THR A 143 17.12 7.66 -22.17
N ILE A 144 17.56 6.64 -21.42
CA ILE A 144 16.95 6.29 -20.14
C ILE A 144 17.61 6.98 -18.93
N ALA A 145 18.80 7.57 -19.07
CA ALA A 145 19.50 8.26 -17.98
C ALA A 145 18.86 9.63 -17.70
N LEU A 146 18.30 9.77 -16.50
CA LEU A 146 17.60 10.95 -16.02
C LEU A 146 18.46 11.67 -14.97
N ASN A 147 19.21 12.66 -15.39
CA ASN A 147 20.19 13.36 -14.53
C ASN A 147 19.51 14.41 -13.66
N VAL A 148 19.70 14.30 -12.33
CA VAL A 148 19.09 15.17 -11.32
C VAL A 148 20.12 16.17 -10.79
N GLY A 149 19.85 17.45 -10.93
CA GLY A 149 20.67 18.52 -10.36
C GLY A 149 20.33 18.83 -8.90
N SER A 150 21.15 19.71 -8.30
CA SER A 150 20.98 20.17 -6.91
C SER A 150 19.67 20.89 -6.65
N ASP A 151 19.29 21.01 -5.37
CA ASP A 151 18.12 21.75 -4.87
C ASP A 151 16.80 21.33 -5.58
N THR A 152 16.63 20.02 -5.72
CA THR A 152 15.51 19.43 -6.48
C THR A 152 14.67 18.51 -5.60
N THR A 153 13.35 18.66 -5.68
CA THR A 153 12.39 17.64 -5.19
C THR A 153 11.69 16.98 -6.38
N ILE A 154 11.76 15.67 -6.49
CA ILE A 154 10.96 14.85 -7.42
C ILE A 154 9.95 14.06 -6.60
N ILE A 155 8.67 14.25 -6.89
CA ILE A 155 7.59 13.62 -6.11
C ILE A 155 6.50 13.07 -7.01
N GLY A 156 6.07 11.84 -6.73
CA GLY A 156 4.89 11.27 -7.35
C GLY A 156 3.61 11.89 -6.81
N THR A 157 2.70 12.27 -7.70
CA THR A 157 1.39 12.82 -7.37
C THR A 157 0.29 11.86 -7.79
N GLY A 158 -0.42 11.32 -6.82
CA GLY A 158 -1.46 10.32 -7.06
C GLY A 158 -0.95 8.87 -7.02
N ARG A 159 -1.91 7.94 -7.05
CA ARG A 159 -1.60 6.51 -6.96
C ARG A 159 -0.96 6.01 -8.25
N GLY A 160 0.16 5.30 -8.12
CA GLY A 160 0.86 4.69 -9.24
C GLY A 160 1.75 5.65 -10.04
N ALA A 161 2.01 6.86 -9.52
CA ALA A 161 3.02 7.74 -10.12
C ALA A 161 4.39 7.05 -10.08
N GLY A 162 5.10 7.06 -11.19
CA GLY A 162 6.38 6.36 -11.24
C GLY A 162 7.11 6.50 -12.57
N ILE A 163 8.27 5.84 -12.63
CA ILE A 163 9.14 5.79 -13.79
C ILE A 163 9.40 4.31 -14.12
N THR A 164 9.15 3.91 -15.35
CA THR A 164 9.44 2.56 -15.84
C THR A 164 10.63 2.63 -16.79
N GLY A 165 11.57 1.70 -16.66
CA GLY A 165 12.73 1.56 -17.54
C GLY A 165 13.74 2.70 -17.48
N GLY A 166 13.65 3.60 -16.50
CA GLY A 166 14.51 4.77 -16.37
C GLY A 166 15.50 4.69 -15.22
N SER A 167 16.72 5.16 -15.42
CA SER A 167 17.78 5.29 -14.43
C SER A 167 17.88 6.74 -13.94
N LEU A 168 17.43 7.00 -12.70
CA LEU A 168 17.51 8.32 -12.09
C LEU A 168 18.89 8.54 -11.48
N ARG A 169 19.65 9.48 -12.00
CA ARG A 169 21.06 9.72 -11.64
C ARG A 169 21.22 11.00 -10.82
N ILE A 170 21.57 10.87 -9.56
CA ILE A 170 21.91 11.96 -8.66
C ILE A 170 23.45 12.00 -8.56
N HIS A 171 24.08 12.58 -9.57
CA HIS A 171 25.55 12.58 -9.71
C HIS A 171 26.12 14.00 -9.56
N GLY A 172 26.97 14.23 -8.53
CA GLY A 172 27.57 15.53 -8.25
C GLY A 172 26.55 16.59 -7.80
N ALA A 173 25.43 16.18 -7.24
CA ALA A 173 24.35 17.04 -6.78
C ALA A 173 24.29 17.10 -5.24
N ARG A 174 23.61 18.12 -4.72
CA ARG A 174 23.34 18.29 -3.30
C ARG A 174 21.89 18.69 -3.06
N ASN A 175 21.39 18.37 -1.87
CA ASN A 175 20.06 18.79 -1.44
C ASN A 175 18.96 18.29 -2.38
N VAL A 176 18.83 16.95 -2.49
CA VAL A 176 17.87 16.30 -3.38
C VAL A 176 16.88 15.45 -2.60
N ILE A 177 15.59 15.55 -2.93
CA ILE A 177 14.51 14.72 -2.39
C ILE A 177 13.85 13.95 -3.52
N VAL A 178 13.77 12.61 -3.38
CA VAL A 178 13.05 11.72 -4.29
C VAL A 178 12.02 10.93 -3.47
N ARG A 179 10.74 11.14 -3.72
CA ARG A 179 9.72 10.51 -2.91
C ARG A 179 8.43 10.16 -3.65
N ASN A 180 7.71 9.20 -3.10
CA ASN A 180 6.38 8.82 -3.56
C ASN A 180 6.31 8.31 -5.01
N LEU A 181 7.38 7.71 -5.52
CA LEU A 181 7.48 7.19 -6.88
C LEU A 181 7.58 5.66 -6.88
N THR A 182 7.03 5.04 -7.91
CA THR A 182 7.33 3.64 -8.23
C THR A 182 8.39 3.60 -9.32
N PHE A 183 9.56 3.05 -9.02
CA PHE A 183 10.59 2.69 -9.99
C PHE A 183 10.38 1.24 -10.40
N ARG A 184 10.24 1.01 -11.68
CA ARG A 184 9.88 -0.31 -12.21
C ARG A 184 10.77 -0.68 -13.37
N ASP A 185 11.28 -1.94 -13.36
CA ASP A 185 11.89 -2.58 -14.52
C ASP A 185 12.93 -1.68 -15.22
N THR A 186 13.96 -1.24 -14.49
CA THR A 186 15.09 -0.50 -15.06
C THR A 186 16.05 -1.49 -15.69
N SER A 187 15.66 -2.00 -16.87
CA SER A 187 16.36 -3.10 -17.53
C SER A 187 17.38 -2.63 -18.56
N ASP A 188 18.49 -3.34 -18.62
CA ASP A 188 19.55 -3.23 -19.63
C ASP A 188 19.21 -4.14 -20.82
N CYS A 189 19.15 -3.57 -22.01
CA CYS A 189 18.98 -4.33 -23.23
C CYS A 189 20.24 -5.08 -23.68
N PHE A 190 21.42 -4.71 -23.13
CA PHE A 190 22.73 -5.15 -23.59
C PHE A 190 23.66 -5.53 -22.44
N PRO A 191 23.25 -6.42 -21.52
CA PRO A 191 24.12 -6.87 -20.44
C PRO A 191 25.46 -7.42 -21.00
N GLN A 192 26.55 -7.13 -20.29
CA GLN A 192 27.87 -7.64 -20.63
C GLN A 192 28.05 -9.05 -20.07
N TRP A 193 28.55 -9.96 -20.87
CA TRP A 193 29.05 -11.24 -20.38
C TRP A 193 30.45 -11.06 -19.78
N ASP A 194 30.63 -11.53 -18.55
CA ASP A 194 31.94 -11.59 -17.91
C ASP A 194 32.22 -13.04 -17.45
N PRO A 195 33.01 -13.81 -18.21
CA PRO A 195 33.38 -15.18 -17.85
C PRO A 195 34.29 -15.23 -16.61
N THR A 196 34.95 -14.14 -16.23
CA THR A 196 35.87 -14.07 -15.09
C THR A 196 35.17 -13.76 -13.77
N ASP A 197 33.95 -13.22 -13.80
CA ASP A 197 33.14 -12.92 -12.61
C ASP A 197 32.43 -14.17 -12.09
N SER A 198 33.08 -14.84 -11.14
CA SER A 198 32.60 -16.09 -10.57
C SER A 198 32.35 -15.97 -9.07
N SER A 199 31.19 -16.44 -8.63
CA SER A 199 30.85 -16.55 -7.21
C SER A 199 31.07 -17.99 -6.71
N PRO A 200 31.62 -18.20 -5.50
CA PRO A 200 31.77 -19.55 -4.93
C PRO A 200 30.47 -20.33 -4.93
N GLY A 201 30.50 -21.56 -5.46
CA GLY A 201 29.35 -22.46 -5.51
C GLY A 201 28.34 -22.18 -6.64
N SER A 202 28.65 -21.22 -7.51
CA SER A 202 27.88 -20.94 -8.73
C SER A 202 28.61 -21.40 -9.98
N PRO A 203 27.93 -21.66 -11.13
CA PRO A 203 28.61 -21.80 -12.41
C PRO A 203 29.50 -20.59 -12.68
N PRO A 204 30.65 -20.76 -13.40
CA PRO A 204 31.55 -19.64 -13.69
C PRO A 204 30.88 -18.60 -14.60
N GLY A 205 31.40 -17.37 -14.53
CA GLY A 205 30.92 -16.21 -15.28
C GLY A 205 29.65 -15.58 -14.74
N ASN A 206 29.35 -14.39 -15.24
CA ASN A 206 28.14 -13.64 -14.89
C ASN A 206 27.73 -12.70 -16.02
N TRP A 207 26.42 -12.35 -16.06
CA TRP A 207 25.91 -11.25 -16.88
C TRP A 207 25.85 -9.99 -16.03
N ASN A 208 26.32 -8.87 -16.52
CA ASN A 208 26.39 -7.61 -15.81
C ASN A 208 25.59 -6.53 -16.53
N SER A 209 24.57 -6.01 -15.86
CA SER A 209 23.80 -4.83 -16.26
C SER A 209 24.46 -3.54 -15.79
N LEU A 210 24.12 -2.40 -16.41
CA LEU A 210 24.72 -1.10 -16.17
C LEU A 210 23.82 -0.11 -15.43
N TYR A 211 22.53 -0.39 -15.28
CA TYR A 211 21.56 0.64 -14.87
C TYR A 211 20.90 0.33 -13.54
N ASP A 212 21.17 1.19 -12.55
CA ASP A 212 20.40 1.27 -11.31
C ASP A 212 19.08 2.01 -11.53
N SER A 213 18.03 1.65 -10.80
CA SER A 213 16.81 2.46 -10.78
C SER A 213 17.07 3.86 -10.26
N VAL A 214 17.86 3.99 -9.18
CA VAL A 214 18.39 5.26 -8.67
C VAL A 214 19.85 5.08 -8.29
N SER A 215 20.72 5.93 -8.80
CA SER A 215 22.13 5.98 -8.38
C SER A 215 22.52 7.33 -7.78
N VAL A 216 23.24 7.29 -6.64
CA VAL A 216 23.71 8.47 -5.92
C VAL A 216 25.24 8.43 -5.90
N GLN A 217 25.88 9.35 -6.64
CA GLN A 217 27.35 9.41 -6.75
C GLN A 217 27.86 10.82 -6.54
N LYS A 218 28.95 10.98 -5.77
CA LYS A 218 29.59 12.28 -5.51
C LYS A 218 28.59 13.35 -5.06
N SER A 219 27.57 12.95 -4.31
CA SER A 219 26.41 13.77 -3.95
C SER A 219 26.20 13.76 -2.44
N GLU A 220 25.59 14.80 -1.91
CA GLU A 220 25.36 14.92 -0.47
C GLU A 220 23.96 15.51 -0.16
N HIS A 221 23.46 15.22 1.06
CA HIS A 221 22.12 15.62 1.48
C HIS A 221 21.06 15.13 0.51
N VAL A 222 20.94 13.79 0.40
CA VAL A 222 19.95 13.12 -0.44
C VAL A 222 18.95 12.37 0.43
N TRP A 223 17.67 12.61 0.21
CA TRP A 223 16.58 11.89 0.89
C TRP A 223 15.74 11.12 -0.12
N VAL A 224 15.75 9.79 -0.01
CA VAL A 224 14.96 8.85 -0.83
C VAL A 224 13.89 8.25 0.07
N ASP A 225 12.62 8.63 -0.13
CA ASP A 225 11.56 8.40 0.87
C ASP A 225 10.24 7.95 0.24
N HIS A 226 9.58 6.97 0.85
CA HIS A 226 8.27 6.45 0.41
C HIS A 226 8.23 6.03 -1.08
N ASN A 227 9.32 5.50 -1.65
CA ASN A 227 9.31 4.97 -3.00
C ASN A 227 9.09 3.45 -3.00
N THR A 228 8.64 2.93 -4.12
CA THR A 228 8.56 1.48 -4.39
C THR A 228 9.51 1.15 -5.52
N PHE A 229 10.38 0.17 -5.32
CA PHE A 229 11.31 -0.37 -6.31
C PHE A 229 10.94 -1.81 -6.59
N THR A 230 10.81 -2.18 -7.87
CA THR A 230 10.45 -3.55 -8.29
C THR A 230 10.85 -3.82 -9.72
N ASP A 231 11.27 -5.05 -10.02
CA ASP A 231 11.55 -5.48 -11.38
C ASP A 231 10.31 -6.08 -12.07
N GLU A 232 9.21 -6.27 -11.31
CA GLU A 232 7.99 -6.81 -11.91
C GLU A 232 7.48 -5.99 -13.10
N PRO A 233 7.06 -6.66 -14.19
CA PRO A 233 6.90 -8.12 -14.32
C PRO A 233 8.13 -8.86 -14.86
N ASN A 234 9.28 -8.20 -15.05
CA ASN A 234 10.45 -8.70 -15.81
C ASN A 234 11.61 -9.15 -14.88
N VAL A 235 11.31 -9.87 -13.79
CA VAL A 235 12.33 -10.29 -12.80
C VAL A 235 13.42 -11.18 -13.38
N ASP A 236 14.66 -11.00 -12.95
CA ASP A 236 15.84 -11.72 -13.46
C ASP A 236 15.72 -13.23 -13.31
N SER A 237 15.05 -13.74 -12.30
CA SER A 237 14.82 -15.18 -12.11
C SER A 237 13.97 -15.83 -13.20
N THR A 238 13.26 -15.04 -14.01
CA THR A 238 12.44 -15.51 -15.15
C THR A 238 13.14 -15.35 -16.49
N GLN A 239 14.34 -14.74 -16.52
CA GLN A 239 15.11 -14.54 -17.73
C GLN A 239 15.70 -15.86 -18.25
N PRO A 240 15.94 -15.98 -19.55
CA PRO A 240 16.57 -17.17 -20.12
C PRO A 240 17.98 -17.38 -19.55
N LEU A 241 18.41 -18.64 -19.56
CA LEU A 241 19.78 -19.00 -19.19
C LEU A 241 20.66 -18.96 -20.44
N TYR A 242 21.71 -18.15 -20.42
CA TYR A 242 22.80 -18.22 -21.37
C TYR A 242 24.10 -18.53 -20.64
N PHE A 243 24.88 -19.48 -21.18
CA PHE A 243 26.12 -19.97 -20.58
C PHE A 243 25.91 -20.46 -19.11
N GLN A 244 24.76 -21.11 -18.86
CA GLN A 244 24.33 -21.62 -17.55
C GLN A 244 24.06 -20.53 -16.49
N ARG A 245 24.01 -19.25 -16.88
CA ARG A 245 23.71 -18.12 -16.00
C ARG A 245 22.43 -17.41 -16.44
N PRO A 246 21.58 -16.93 -15.49
CA PRO A 246 20.46 -16.06 -15.84
C PRO A 246 20.96 -14.86 -16.64
N TYR A 247 20.27 -14.52 -17.71
CA TYR A 247 20.54 -13.29 -18.47
C TYR A 247 20.09 -12.09 -17.63
N GLN A 248 20.95 -11.66 -16.72
CA GLN A 248 20.63 -10.64 -15.75
C GLN A 248 20.55 -9.27 -16.43
N VAL A 249 19.33 -8.71 -16.44
CA VAL A 249 19.02 -7.44 -17.13
C VAL A 249 18.90 -6.25 -16.15
N HIS A 250 18.97 -6.50 -14.84
CA HIS A 250 18.90 -5.46 -13.82
C HIS A 250 20.22 -5.36 -13.04
N ASP A 251 20.65 -4.13 -12.68
CA ASP A 251 21.72 -3.88 -11.70
C ASP A 251 21.14 -3.49 -10.35
N GLY A 252 21.46 -2.38 -9.72
CA GLY A 252 20.94 -1.99 -8.41
C GLY A 252 19.55 -1.36 -8.45
N GLN A 253 18.78 -1.50 -7.36
CA GLN A 253 17.59 -0.66 -7.18
C GLN A 253 17.94 0.72 -6.64
N LEU A 254 18.92 0.80 -5.72
CA LEU A 254 19.40 2.08 -5.18
C LEU A 254 20.87 1.95 -4.76
N ASP A 255 21.80 2.46 -5.56
CA ASP A 255 23.22 2.43 -5.26
C ASP A 255 23.75 3.79 -4.80
N ILE A 256 24.62 3.78 -3.76
CA ILE A 256 25.19 4.96 -3.13
C ILE A 256 26.71 4.79 -3.12
N THR A 257 27.40 5.46 -4.05
CA THR A 257 28.80 5.15 -4.34
C THR A 257 29.64 6.41 -4.60
N SER A 258 30.95 6.21 -4.83
CA SER A 258 31.87 7.26 -5.33
C SER A 258 31.85 8.52 -4.47
N ALA A 259 32.12 8.39 -3.17
CA ALA A 259 32.11 9.48 -2.19
C ALA A 259 30.76 10.22 -1.99
N ALA A 260 29.64 9.59 -2.32
CA ALA A 260 28.34 10.08 -1.87
C ALA A 260 28.30 10.12 -0.33
N ASP A 261 27.57 11.08 0.26
CA ASP A 261 27.60 11.29 1.69
C ASP A 261 26.28 11.88 2.22
N LEU A 262 25.98 11.70 3.50
CA LEU A 262 24.80 12.26 4.16
C LEU A 262 23.50 11.89 3.41
N VAL A 263 23.26 10.59 3.27
CA VAL A 263 22.07 10.05 2.59
C VAL A 263 21.12 9.41 3.59
N THR A 264 19.84 9.66 3.45
CA THR A 264 18.78 8.97 4.21
C THR A 264 17.83 8.26 3.24
N VAL A 265 17.64 6.95 3.47
CA VAL A 265 16.76 6.06 2.71
C VAL A 265 15.67 5.58 3.67
N SER A 266 14.45 6.09 3.52
CA SER A 266 13.40 5.83 4.51
C SER A 266 12.06 5.43 3.88
N ARG A 267 11.33 4.54 4.54
CA ARG A 267 9.97 4.15 4.19
C ARG A 267 9.77 3.70 2.74
N ASN A 268 10.82 3.14 2.12
CA ASN A 268 10.71 2.58 0.77
C ASN A 268 10.32 1.09 0.83
N ILE A 269 9.79 0.58 -0.27
CA ILE A 269 9.67 -0.86 -0.54
C ILE A 269 10.68 -1.21 -1.62
N PHE A 270 11.53 -2.18 -1.33
CA PHE A 270 12.42 -2.84 -2.29
C PHE A 270 11.91 -4.27 -2.47
N SER A 271 11.62 -4.67 -3.68
CA SER A 271 11.00 -5.98 -3.92
C SER A 271 11.39 -6.62 -5.25
N GLU A 272 11.31 -7.97 -5.28
CA GLU A 272 11.46 -8.81 -6.48
C GLU A 272 12.73 -8.48 -7.29
N HIS A 273 13.90 -8.52 -6.61
CA HIS A 273 15.17 -8.04 -7.18
C HIS A 273 16.39 -8.84 -6.74
N GLY A 274 17.45 -8.85 -7.57
CA GLY A 274 18.71 -9.52 -7.29
C GLY A 274 19.65 -8.72 -6.38
N LYS A 275 20.14 -7.59 -6.85
CA LYS A 275 21.25 -6.79 -6.27
C LYS A 275 20.78 -5.45 -5.70
N THR A 276 20.11 -5.41 -4.56
CA THR A 276 19.23 -4.31 -4.14
C THR A 276 19.91 -2.96 -3.88
N MET A 277 20.96 -2.93 -3.02
CA MET A 277 21.57 -1.67 -2.57
C MET A 277 23.07 -1.84 -2.28
N LEU A 278 23.90 -1.22 -3.10
CA LEU A 278 25.34 -1.18 -2.90
C LEU A 278 25.75 0.18 -2.30
N ILE A 279 26.47 0.15 -1.18
CA ILE A 279 27.09 1.34 -0.58
C ILE A 279 28.61 1.18 -0.66
N GLY A 280 29.24 1.97 -1.57
CA GLY A 280 30.67 1.86 -1.90
C GLY A 280 30.98 0.84 -3.00
N SER A 281 31.52 1.30 -4.11
CA SER A 281 31.67 0.53 -5.35
C SER A 281 32.84 -0.44 -5.38
N SER A 282 33.97 -0.11 -4.74
CA SER A 282 35.22 -0.88 -4.86
C SER A 282 35.91 -1.07 -3.51
N ASN A 283 36.55 -2.21 -3.30
CA ASN A 283 37.38 -2.47 -2.13
C ASN A 283 38.63 -1.59 -2.09
N SER A 284 39.07 -1.07 -3.24
CA SER A 284 40.27 -0.22 -3.40
C SER A 284 39.94 1.27 -3.55
N SER A 285 38.68 1.69 -3.30
CA SER A 285 38.30 3.10 -3.40
C SER A 285 39.17 4.00 -2.52
N THR A 286 39.68 5.07 -3.11
CA THR A 286 40.46 6.11 -2.41
C THR A 286 39.60 7.33 -2.07
N THR A 287 38.41 7.43 -2.59
CA THR A 287 37.48 8.57 -2.40
C THR A 287 36.40 8.32 -1.36
N ASP A 288 36.10 7.06 -1.07
CA ASP A 288 35.03 6.66 -0.14
C ASP A 288 35.39 6.75 1.36
N PRO A 289 36.67 6.61 1.78
CA PRO A 289 37.04 6.76 3.19
C PRO A 289 36.59 8.08 3.81
N GLY A 290 35.83 8.02 4.92
CA GLY A 290 35.27 9.19 5.62
C GLY A 290 33.99 9.76 4.97
N LYS A 291 33.49 9.12 3.95
CA LYS A 291 32.19 9.38 3.26
C LYS A 291 31.24 8.21 3.46
N LEU A 292 30.20 8.17 2.67
CA LEU A 292 29.19 7.11 2.68
C LEU A 292 28.48 6.98 4.05
N ARG A 293 28.19 8.14 4.69
CA ARG A 293 27.35 8.18 5.88
C ARG A 293 25.89 8.06 5.45
N VAL A 294 25.29 6.89 5.73
CA VAL A 294 23.96 6.54 5.22
C VAL A 294 23.06 6.03 6.36
N SER A 295 21.81 6.49 6.40
CA SER A 295 20.76 5.91 7.22
C SER A 295 19.75 5.17 6.35
N VAL A 296 19.46 3.92 6.70
CA VAL A 296 18.49 3.03 6.01
C VAL A 296 17.46 2.61 7.05
N HIS A 297 16.26 3.20 7.02
CA HIS A 297 15.28 2.94 8.08
C HIS A 297 13.83 2.92 7.63
N HIS A 298 13.01 2.16 8.35
CA HIS A 298 11.59 2.00 8.09
C HIS A 298 11.31 1.51 6.66
N ASN A 299 12.24 0.81 6.02
CA ASN A 299 12.04 0.22 4.69
C ASN A 299 11.52 -1.22 4.80
N VAL A 300 10.88 -1.67 3.74
CA VAL A 300 10.50 -3.07 3.56
C VAL A 300 11.36 -3.67 2.45
N PHE A 301 12.08 -4.75 2.76
CA PHE A 301 12.84 -5.56 1.81
C PHE A 301 12.11 -6.89 1.64
N ARG A 302 11.51 -7.12 0.47
CA ARG A 302 10.66 -8.29 0.18
C ARG A 302 11.16 -9.04 -1.05
N ASN A 303 11.47 -10.33 -0.90
CA ASN A 303 11.96 -11.17 -1.99
C ASN A 303 13.15 -10.54 -2.74
N VAL A 304 14.07 -9.92 -2.00
CA VAL A 304 15.33 -9.40 -2.54
C VAL A 304 16.44 -10.40 -2.24
N GLN A 305 17.31 -10.69 -3.22
CA GLN A 305 18.27 -11.77 -3.07
C GLN A 305 19.47 -11.37 -2.22
N GLU A 306 20.05 -10.20 -2.48
CA GLU A 306 21.24 -9.73 -1.80
C GLU A 306 21.36 -8.20 -1.71
N ARG A 307 22.35 -7.71 -0.95
CA ARG A 307 22.70 -6.29 -0.81
C ARG A 307 21.56 -5.43 -0.26
N ALA A 308 21.09 -5.74 0.94
CA ALA A 308 20.04 -4.95 1.58
C ALA A 308 20.47 -4.31 2.94
N PRO A 309 21.57 -3.51 3.02
CA PRO A 309 22.58 -3.17 2.00
C PRO A 309 23.86 -4.01 2.05
N ARG A 310 24.71 -3.97 0.98
CA ARG A 310 26.12 -4.33 1.03
C ARG A 310 26.99 -3.06 1.15
N VAL A 311 27.88 -3.00 2.16
CA VAL A 311 28.59 -1.78 2.53
C VAL A 311 30.11 -1.94 2.43
N ARG A 312 30.79 -0.92 1.90
CA ARG A 312 32.22 -0.71 2.00
C ARG A 312 32.48 0.71 2.51
N PHE A 313 33.48 0.90 3.39
CA PHE A 313 33.91 2.18 3.96
C PHE A 313 32.86 2.98 4.74
N GLY A 314 31.57 2.82 4.49
CA GLY A 314 30.52 3.67 5.01
C GLY A 314 30.23 3.49 6.50
N GLN A 315 29.81 4.57 7.17
CA GLN A 315 29.11 4.53 8.45
C GLN A 315 27.61 4.43 8.19
N VAL A 316 27.05 3.22 8.30
CA VAL A 316 25.68 2.93 7.88
C VAL A 316 24.84 2.49 9.06
N HIS A 317 23.78 3.26 9.37
CA HIS A 317 22.78 2.91 10.36
C HIS A 317 21.59 2.22 9.69
N VAL A 318 21.37 0.93 9.97
CA VAL A 318 20.30 0.10 9.42
C VAL A 318 19.31 -0.19 10.55
N TYR A 319 18.18 0.51 10.60
CA TYR A 319 17.27 0.39 11.74
C TYR A 319 15.79 0.42 11.36
N ASP A 320 14.97 -0.23 12.19
CA ASP A 320 13.52 -0.24 12.03
C ASP A 320 13.03 -0.70 10.65
N ASN A 321 13.79 -1.59 9.97
CA ASN A 321 13.39 -2.14 8.68
C ASN A 321 12.70 -3.50 8.86
N LEU A 322 11.86 -3.85 7.89
CA LEU A 322 11.24 -5.16 7.74
C LEU A 322 11.92 -5.93 6.61
N TYR A 323 12.45 -7.12 6.90
CA TYR A 323 12.99 -8.06 5.92
C TYR A 323 12.09 -9.28 5.86
N GLU A 324 11.61 -9.67 4.66
CA GLU A 324 10.74 -10.82 4.49
C GLU A 324 10.93 -11.51 3.14
N GLY A 325 10.70 -12.82 3.10
CA GLY A 325 10.85 -13.63 1.91
C GLY A 325 12.21 -14.32 1.80
N SER A 326 12.54 -14.83 0.60
CA SER A 326 13.80 -15.55 0.35
C SER A 326 14.96 -14.58 0.10
N GLN A 327 16.09 -14.81 0.77
CA GLN A 327 17.31 -14.03 0.58
C GLN A 327 18.54 -14.95 0.57
N VAL A 328 19.60 -14.53 -0.15
CA VAL A 328 20.92 -15.12 -0.07
C VAL A 328 21.66 -14.52 1.13
N TYR A 329 21.67 -13.19 1.23
CA TYR A 329 22.05 -12.43 2.42
C TYR A 329 21.43 -11.02 2.38
N SER A 330 21.31 -10.39 3.54
CA SER A 330 20.81 -9.00 3.65
C SER A 330 21.98 -8.02 3.82
N TRP A 331 22.73 -8.13 4.92
CA TRP A 331 23.78 -7.18 5.30
C TRP A 331 25.16 -7.68 4.90
N GLY A 332 25.72 -7.11 3.84
CA GLY A 332 27.07 -7.42 3.39
C GLY A 332 28.10 -6.53 4.09
N VAL A 333 28.90 -7.13 4.98
CA VAL A 333 29.95 -6.44 5.75
C VAL A 333 31.23 -6.46 4.94
N GLY A 334 31.49 -5.38 4.20
CA GLY A 334 32.63 -5.23 3.30
C GLY A 334 33.82 -4.52 3.95
N VAL A 335 34.87 -4.29 3.13
CA VAL A 335 36.11 -3.68 3.55
C VAL A 335 35.88 -2.35 4.26
N LYS A 336 36.37 -2.23 5.50
CA LYS A 336 36.29 -1.02 6.35
C LYS A 336 34.86 -0.48 6.56
N SER A 337 33.85 -1.31 6.38
CA SER A 337 32.45 -0.91 6.67
C SER A 337 32.21 -0.78 8.17
N GLN A 338 31.34 0.14 8.57
CA GLN A 338 30.91 0.37 9.93
C GLN A 338 29.36 0.32 9.96
N ILE A 339 28.80 -0.89 9.96
CA ILE A 339 27.32 -1.09 9.98
C ILE A 339 26.84 -1.17 11.42
N TYR A 340 25.85 -0.35 11.77
CA TYR A 340 25.12 -0.42 13.03
C TYR A 340 23.66 -0.86 12.71
N ALA A 341 23.32 -2.13 13.00
CA ALA A 341 22.04 -2.72 12.70
C ALA A 341 21.17 -2.81 13.96
N GLN A 342 20.05 -2.06 14.00
CA GLN A 342 19.26 -1.88 15.21
C GLN A 342 17.77 -2.03 14.98
N ASN A 343 17.09 -2.80 15.87
CA ASN A 343 15.64 -2.90 15.95
C ASN A 343 14.94 -3.32 14.64
N ASN A 344 15.62 -4.08 13.76
CA ASN A 344 15.01 -4.59 12.55
C ASN A 344 14.14 -5.83 12.84
N LEU A 345 13.09 -6.04 12.05
CA LEU A 345 12.23 -7.21 12.09
C LEU A 345 12.49 -8.08 10.86
N ILE A 346 12.91 -9.31 11.10
CA ILE A 346 13.17 -10.33 10.09
C ILE A 346 12.07 -11.39 10.15
N ARG A 347 11.52 -11.80 9.02
CA ARG A 347 10.46 -12.81 8.91
C ARG A 347 10.77 -13.86 7.88
N GLY A 348 10.73 -15.13 8.29
CA GLY A 348 10.88 -16.27 7.39
C GLY A 348 12.25 -16.37 6.73
N ILE A 349 13.28 -15.75 7.30
CA ILE A 349 14.68 -15.80 6.83
C ILE A 349 15.52 -16.40 7.95
N ALA A 350 16.35 -17.39 7.62
CA ALA A 350 17.25 -18.00 8.59
C ALA A 350 18.27 -16.97 9.12
N PRO A 351 18.50 -16.90 10.46
CA PRO A 351 19.32 -15.86 11.07
C PRO A 351 20.74 -15.77 10.49
N GLU A 352 21.35 -16.91 10.20
CA GLU A 352 22.73 -17.02 9.66
C GLU A 352 22.86 -16.48 8.22
N LYS A 353 21.73 -16.24 7.52
CA LYS A 353 21.69 -15.67 6.17
C LYS A 353 21.54 -14.15 6.15
N ILE A 354 21.31 -13.52 7.30
CA ILE A 354 21.11 -12.05 7.32
C ILE A 354 22.42 -11.32 7.11
N VAL A 355 23.50 -11.79 7.74
CA VAL A 355 24.82 -11.19 7.65
C VAL A 355 25.69 -12.00 6.71
N TYR A 356 26.55 -11.33 5.92
CA TYR A 356 27.61 -11.98 5.14
C TYR A 356 28.89 -11.17 5.17
N ASN A 357 30.05 -11.84 5.40
CA ASN A 357 31.33 -11.18 5.44
C ASN A 357 32.00 -11.09 4.06
N TRP A 358 32.08 -9.88 3.54
CA TRP A 358 32.76 -9.48 2.29
C TRP A 358 34.12 -8.80 2.55
N GLY A 359 34.87 -9.25 3.58
CA GLY A 359 36.16 -8.70 3.95
C GLY A 359 36.07 -7.57 4.98
N GLY A 360 34.96 -7.46 5.69
CA GLY A 360 34.82 -6.57 6.84
C GLY A 360 35.30 -7.18 8.14
N THR A 361 35.36 -6.37 9.20
CA THR A 361 35.90 -6.79 10.51
C THR A 361 34.84 -6.93 11.59
N ALA A 362 33.77 -6.11 11.57
CA ALA A 362 32.75 -6.10 12.59
C ALA A 362 31.44 -5.46 12.10
N ILE A 363 30.33 -5.77 12.80
CA ILE A 363 29.02 -5.15 12.67
C ILE A 363 28.37 -5.09 14.05
N THR A 364 27.78 -3.96 14.44
CA THR A 364 26.94 -3.90 15.65
C THR A 364 25.54 -4.40 15.33
N ASP A 365 25.05 -5.34 16.15
CA ASP A 365 23.76 -6.00 16.02
C ASP A 365 23.01 -5.91 17.35
N THR A 366 21.94 -5.11 17.42
CA THR A 366 21.21 -4.88 18.67
C THR A 366 19.71 -4.72 18.48
N GLY A 367 18.91 -5.34 19.35
CA GLY A 367 17.45 -5.19 19.37
C GLY A 367 16.71 -5.78 18.18
N ASN A 368 17.39 -6.54 17.31
CA ASN A 368 16.77 -7.17 16.15
C ASN A 368 15.93 -8.39 16.54
N LEU A 369 14.83 -8.64 15.80
CA LEU A 369 13.93 -9.77 16.02
C LEU A 369 13.87 -10.65 14.78
N VAL A 370 14.02 -11.97 14.96
CA VAL A 370 13.73 -12.98 13.92
C VAL A 370 12.46 -13.70 14.33
N ASP A 371 11.43 -13.64 13.49
CA ASP A 371 10.09 -14.21 13.74
C ASP A 371 9.52 -13.81 15.12
N GLY A 372 9.83 -12.57 15.53
CA GLY A 372 9.38 -11.99 16.79
C GLY A 372 10.22 -12.37 18.03
N ARG A 373 11.35 -13.07 17.87
CA ARG A 373 12.28 -13.46 18.95
C ARG A 373 13.56 -12.65 18.88
N PRO A 374 14.09 -12.12 20.01
CA PRO A 374 15.41 -11.52 20.06
C PRO A 374 16.48 -12.52 19.59
N THR A 375 17.30 -12.11 18.63
CA THR A 375 18.29 -13.00 18.00
C THR A 375 19.56 -12.20 17.70
N SER A 376 20.72 -12.69 18.13
CA SER A 376 22.02 -12.19 17.67
C SER A 376 22.32 -12.76 16.28
N LEU A 377 22.28 -11.90 15.28
CA LEU A 377 22.49 -12.27 13.89
C LEU A 377 23.98 -12.47 13.58
N VAL A 378 24.85 -11.74 14.30
CA VAL A 378 26.30 -11.90 14.21
C VAL A 378 26.73 -13.26 14.81
N ASP A 379 26.17 -13.64 15.96
CA ASP A 379 26.47 -14.94 16.55
C ASP A 379 25.99 -16.10 15.67
N ALA A 380 24.78 -15.97 15.09
CA ALA A 380 24.24 -16.96 14.15
C ALA A 380 25.13 -17.11 12.91
N PHE A 381 25.58 -15.99 12.32
CA PHE A 381 26.51 -15.99 11.21
C PHE A 381 27.86 -16.63 11.60
N ASN A 382 28.45 -16.23 12.73
CA ASN A 382 29.77 -16.71 13.21
C ASN A 382 29.75 -18.21 13.53
N ALA A 383 28.63 -18.73 14.03
CA ALA A 383 28.46 -20.15 14.28
C ALA A 383 28.44 -20.96 12.96
N ALA A 384 27.77 -20.43 11.94
CA ALA A 384 27.70 -21.07 10.63
C ALA A 384 28.97 -20.89 9.78
N ASN A 385 29.81 -19.87 10.06
CA ASN A 385 30.98 -19.49 9.25
C ASN A 385 32.20 -19.25 10.15
N PRO A 386 32.76 -20.28 10.80
CA PRO A 386 33.84 -20.12 11.79
C PRO A 386 35.16 -19.54 11.22
N GLU A 387 35.34 -19.65 9.90
CA GLU A 387 36.51 -19.12 9.19
C GLU A 387 36.39 -17.63 8.75
N LYS A 388 35.19 -17.07 8.85
CA LYS A 388 34.86 -15.69 8.40
C LYS A 388 34.24 -14.84 9.50
N LYS A 389 34.57 -15.09 10.75
CA LYS A 389 33.97 -14.44 11.91
C LYS A 389 34.04 -12.91 11.86
N LEU A 390 32.99 -12.27 12.35
CA LEU A 390 32.88 -10.85 12.56
C LEU A 390 32.85 -10.51 14.05
N GLY A 391 33.48 -9.37 14.41
CA GLY A 391 33.27 -8.74 15.70
C GLY A 391 31.89 -8.10 15.83
N THR A 392 31.52 -7.76 17.07
CA THR A 392 30.19 -7.22 17.41
C THR A 392 30.14 -5.72 17.64
N ASP A 393 31.26 -5.00 17.40
CA ASP A 393 31.34 -3.55 17.57
C ASP A 393 31.80 -2.87 16.27
N ALA A 394 30.94 -2.10 15.65
CA ALA A 394 31.24 -1.30 14.47
C ALA A 394 32.07 -0.03 14.76
N GLY A 395 32.42 0.23 16.02
CA GLY A 395 33.28 1.34 16.45
C GLY A 395 32.64 2.72 16.45
N TRP A 396 31.31 2.81 16.44
CA TRP A 396 30.54 4.06 16.54
C TRP A 396 29.13 3.85 17.02
N THR A 397 28.45 4.93 17.44
CA THR A 397 27.04 4.89 17.88
C THR A 397 26.24 5.96 17.13
N PRO A 398 25.11 5.60 16.51
CA PRO A 398 24.24 6.55 15.81
C PRO A 398 23.61 7.57 16.76
N THR A 399 23.50 8.83 16.32
CA THR A 399 22.86 9.92 17.07
C THR A 399 21.68 10.56 16.31
N LEU A 400 21.55 10.30 15.01
CA LEU A 400 20.50 10.84 14.14
C LEU A 400 19.47 9.75 13.84
N ASN A 401 18.69 9.37 14.84
CA ASN A 401 17.75 8.26 14.78
C ASN A 401 16.36 8.64 15.35
N ARG A 402 15.88 9.81 14.97
CA ARG A 402 14.55 10.27 15.34
C ARG A 402 13.50 9.22 15.00
N GLY A 403 12.60 8.94 15.95
CA GLY A 403 11.53 7.97 15.74
C GLY A 403 11.97 6.50 15.81
N LEU A 404 13.16 6.22 16.38
CA LEU A 404 13.61 4.84 16.64
C LEU A 404 12.54 4.08 17.44
N GLU A 405 12.08 2.95 16.93
CA GLU A 405 11.03 2.12 17.51
C GLU A 405 11.54 0.71 17.86
N PRO A 406 10.99 0.07 18.89
CA PRO A 406 11.28 -1.34 19.14
C PRO A 406 10.83 -2.22 17.97
N ALA A 407 11.63 -3.21 17.56
CA ALA A 407 11.40 -4.05 16.39
C ALA A 407 9.99 -4.71 16.32
N HIS A 408 9.35 -4.98 17.47
CA HIS A 408 8.00 -5.55 17.48
C HIS A 408 6.92 -4.60 16.95
N ARG A 409 7.16 -3.28 16.88
CA ARG A 409 6.24 -2.29 16.32
C ARG A 409 6.33 -2.20 14.79
N ILE A 410 7.40 -2.69 14.19
CA ILE A 410 7.65 -2.66 12.75
C ILE A 410 6.67 -3.56 11.95
N ARG A 411 5.88 -4.39 12.60
CA ARG A 411 4.98 -5.38 11.97
C ARG A 411 4.04 -4.82 10.90
N ASN A 412 3.64 -3.57 11.03
CA ASN A 412 2.67 -2.90 10.15
C ASN A 412 3.28 -1.63 9.53
N LEU A 413 4.53 -1.73 9.12
CA LEU A 413 5.26 -0.61 8.55
C LEU A 413 4.56 -0.08 7.30
N LYS A 414 4.23 1.21 7.31
CA LYS A 414 3.72 1.92 6.12
C LYS A 414 4.91 2.41 5.32
N ALA A 415 5.23 1.70 4.26
CA ALA A 415 6.32 2.01 3.34
C ALA A 415 5.84 2.00 1.89
N GLY A 416 6.70 2.42 0.97
CA GLY A 416 6.46 2.44 -0.46
C GLY A 416 5.76 3.71 -0.96
N ALA A 417 5.71 3.83 -2.28
CA ALA A 417 5.01 4.92 -2.94
C ALA A 417 3.57 4.95 -2.46
N GLN A 418 3.33 5.81 -1.51
CA GLN A 418 1.99 6.07 -1.05
C GLN A 418 1.34 6.89 -2.16
N SER A 419 0.12 6.54 -2.52
CA SER A 419 -0.69 7.55 -3.15
C SER A 419 -0.71 8.73 -2.17
N ALA A 420 -0.01 9.82 -2.50
CA ALA A 420 -0.32 11.11 -1.96
C ALA A 420 -1.73 11.41 -2.47
N GLY A 421 -2.70 10.70 -1.92
CA GLY A 421 -4.10 10.92 -2.18
C GLY A 421 -4.33 12.37 -1.81
N ARG A 422 -4.75 13.18 -2.79
CA ARG A 422 -5.10 14.56 -2.51
C ARG A 422 -6.02 14.56 -1.29
N HIS A 423 -5.53 15.12 -0.19
CA HIS A 423 -6.32 15.20 1.03
C HIS A 423 -7.37 16.29 0.83
N LEU A 424 -8.61 15.90 0.70
CA LEU A 424 -9.75 16.79 0.57
C LEU A 424 -10.47 16.87 1.92
N VAL A 425 -10.98 18.05 2.25
CA VAL A 425 -11.77 18.24 3.47
C VAL A 425 -13.12 18.83 3.06
N VAL A 426 -14.21 18.13 3.37
CA VAL A 426 -15.57 18.64 3.16
C VAL A 426 -15.75 19.94 3.94
N GLY A 427 -16.37 20.94 3.36
CA GLY A 427 -16.45 22.29 3.94
C GLY A 427 -15.23 23.19 3.64
N LYS A 428 -14.16 22.64 3.03
CA LYS A 428 -13.01 23.41 2.56
C LYS A 428 -12.89 23.29 1.03
N GLY A 429 -13.63 24.12 0.31
CA GLY A 429 -13.69 24.09 -1.16
C GLY A 429 -14.67 23.06 -1.74
N PHE A 430 -15.31 22.24 -0.91
CA PHE A 430 -16.33 21.26 -1.30
C PHE A 430 -17.52 21.39 -0.39
N ALA A 431 -18.67 21.79 -0.91
CA ALA A 431 -19.88 22.03 -0.11
C ALA A 431 -20.51 20.72 0.40
N THR A 432 -20.32 19.60 -0.30
CA THR A 432 -20.92 18.30 0.00
C THR A 432 -19.87 17.18 -0.04
N VAL A 433 -20.21 16.03 0.52
CA VAL A 433 -19.37 14.82 0.45
C VAL A 433 -19.26 14.36 -1.01
N GLN A 434 -20.38 14.38 -1.78
CA GLN A 434 -20.36 14.01 -3.19
C GLN A 434 -19.45 14.93 -4.01
N ALA A 435 -19.48 16.24 -3.79
CA ALA A 435 -18.59 17.17 -4.50
C ALA A 435 -17.11 16.88 -4.21
N ALA A 436 -16.77 16.49 -2.97
CA ALA A 436 -15.42 16.07 -2.64
C ALA A 436 -15.05 14.74 -3.32
N ILE A 437 -15.98 13.77 -3.40
CA ILE A 437 -15.80 12.49 -4.10
C ILE A 437 -15.57 12.75 -5.61
N ASP A 438 -16.38 13.60 -6.23
CA ASP A 438 -16.27 13.90 -7.66
C ASP A 438 -14.92 14.52 -8.02
N ALA A 439 -14.43 15.42 -7.18
CA ALA A 439 -13.14 16.08 -7.34
C ALA A 439 -11.93 15.21 -6.93
N ALA A 440 -12.14 14.12 -6.19
CA ALA A 440 -11.08 13.28 -5.68
C ALA A 440 -10.45 12.44 -6.80
N PRO A 441 -9.12 12.41 -6.96
CA PRO A 441 -8.47 11.40 -7.78
C PRO A 441 -8.57 10.01 -7.10
N ALA A 442 -8.24 8.97 -7.85
CA ALA A 442 -8.05 7.63 -7.27
C ALA A 442 -7.02 7.69 -6.13
N GLY A 443 -7.24 6.93 -5.06
CA GLY A 443 -6.37 6.91 -3.88
C GLY A 443 -6.48 8.12 -2.95
N ALA A 444 -7.37 9.09 -3.21
CA ALA A 444 -7.55 10.27 -2.36
C ALA A 444 -8.08 9.91 -0.97
N VAL A 445 -7.77 10.76 0.01
CA VAL A 445 -8.36 10.72 1.35
C VAL A 445 -9.29 11.92 1.51
N ILE A 446 -10.57 11.67 1.78
CA ILE A 446 -11.54 12.70 2.08
C ILE A 446 -11.83 12.69 3.58
N THR A 447 -11.46 13.77 4.26
CA THR A 447 -11.82 13.97 5.67
C THR A 447 -13.14 14.72 5.74
N ILE A 448 -14.07 14.14 6.50
CA ILE A 448 -15.43 14.65 6.67
C ILE A 448 -15.55 15.18 8.11
N PRO A 449 -15.73 16.49 8.32
CA PRO A 449 -15.92 17.08 9.63
C PRO A 449 -17.17 16.55 10.34
N LYS A 450 -17.29 16.82 11.64
CA LYS A 450 -18.51 16.52 12.41
C LYS A 450 -19.73 17.18 11.77
N GLY A 451 -20.77 16.39 11.55
CA GLY A 451 -22.03 16.86 10.97
C GLY A 451 -22.92 15.73 10.47
N VAL A 452 -24.14 16.09 10.06
CA VAL A 452 -25.08 15.24 9.35
C VAL A 452 -25.15 15.74 7.91
N TYR A 453 -24.80 14.90 6.97
CA TYR A 453 -24.75 15.19 5.53
C TYR A 453 -25.92 14.50 4.86
N ARG A 454 -26.99 15.27 4.59
CA ARG A 454 -28.19 14.72 3.94
C ARG A 454 -28.01 14.69 2.43
N GLU A 455 -27.42 13.64 1.95
CA GLU A 455 -27.12 13.44 0.53
C GLU A 455 -26.98 11.96 0.16
N VAL A 456 -27.26 11.63 -1.10
CA VAL A 456 -26.92 10.33 -1.67
C VAL A 456 -25.51 10.40 -2.25
N VAL A 457 -24.62 9.49 -1.84
CA VAL A 457 -23.23 9.47 -2.33
C VAL A 457 -22.99 8.28 -3.25
N LYS A 458 -22.25 8.54 -4.34
CA LYS A 458 -21.85 7.53 -5.32
C LYS A 458 -20.35 7.55 -5.51
N ILE A 459 -19.71 6.41 -5.29
CA ILE A 459 -18.28 6.22 -5.46
C ILE A 459 -18.08 5.22 -6.60
N PRO A 460 -17.83 5.70 -7.84
CA PRO A 460 -17.68 4.83 -9.00
C PRO A 460 -16.37 4.04 -8.98
N ALA A 461 -16.28 2.98 -9.77
CA ALA A 461 -15.09 2.13 -9.88
C ALA A 461 -13.80 2.89 -10.23
N SER A 462 -13.90 4.03 -10.93
CA SER A 462 -12.77 4.90 -11.25
C SER A 462 -12.10 5.55 -10.03
N LYS A 463 -12.78 5.58 -8.87
CA LYS A 463 -12.24 6.11 -7.60
C LYS A 463 -11.51 5.05 -6.78
N ARG A 464 -10.83 4.13 -7.43
CA ARG A 464 -10.08 3.06 -6.79
C ARG A 464 -9.19 3.58 -5.66
N GLY A 465 -9.19 2.91 -4.49
CA GLY A 465 -8.38 3.27 -3.33
C GLY A 465 -8.80 4.55 -2.61
N LEU A 466 -9.98 5.10 -2.90
CA LEU A 466 -10.52 6.26 -2.18
C LEU A 466 -10.76 5.90 -0.71
N THR A 467 -10.36 6.81 0.19
CA THR A 467 -10.65 6.71 1.62
C THR A 467 -11.61 7.82 2.05
N LEU A 468 -12.70 7.44 2.74
CA LEU A 468 -13.55 8.37 3.48
C LEU A 468 -13.22 8.26 4.98
N ARG A 469 -12.95 9.37 5.65
CA ARG A 469 -12.58 9.39 7.06
C ARG A 469 -13.35 10.45 7.85
N GLY A 470 -14.01 10.05 8.93
CA GLY A 470 -14.55 10.98 9.92
C GLY A 470 -13.42 11.71 10.66
N ALA A 471 -13.53 13.04 10.77
CA ALA A 471 -12.46 13.87 11.34
C ALA A 471 -12.26 13.69 12.85
N THR A 472 -13.28 13.21 13.57
CA THR A 472 -13.30 13.14 15.04
C THR A 472 -12.81 11.81 15.61
N GLY A 473 -12.67 10.78 14.77
CA GLY A 473 -12.39 9.41 15.20
C GLY A 473 -13.59 8.71 15.89
N ARG A 474 -14.78 9.29 15.81
CA ARG A 474 -16.03 8.77 16.40
C ARG A 474 -17.10 8.70 15.32
N ALA A 475 -17.54 7.49 14.98
CA ALA A 475 -18.45 7.25 13.87
C ALA A 475 -19.76 8.06 13.96
N GLN A 476 -20.34 8.16 15.15
CA GLN A 476 -21.62 8.87 15.38
C GLN A 476 -21.54 10.39 15.20
N ASP A 477 -20.34 10.97 15.13
CA ASP A 477 -20.16 12.41 14.92
C ASP A 477 -20.25 12.81 13.45
N VAL A 478 -20.12 11.86 12.52
CA VAL A 478 -20.10 12.10 11.07
C VAL A 478 -21.10 11.16 10.40
N VAL A 479 -22.25 11.67 10.03
CA VAL A 479 -23.37 10.87 9.49
C VAL A 479 -23.70 11.28 8.07
N ILE A 480 -23.58 10.35 7.12
CA ILE A 480 -24.10 10.49 5.76
C ILE A 480 -25.48 9.82 5.75
N ASP A 481 -26.53 10.60 5.50
CA ASP A 481 -27.92 10.20 5.71
C ASP A 481 -28.79 10.48 4.49
N TYR A 482 -29.66 9.54 4.16
CA TYR A 482 -30.78 9.76 3.25
C TYR A 482 -31.93 8.79 3.59
N ASP A 483 -33.08 8.94 2.91
CA ASP A 483 -34.31 8.20 3.26
C ASP A 483 -35.05 7.58 2.05
N ASN A 484 -34.33 7.24 0.98
CA ASN A 484 -34.92 6.51 -0.12
C ASN A 484 -35.25 5.06 0.26
N ALA A 485 -36.46 4.59 -0.12
CA ALA A 485 -36.80 3.18 -0.10
C ALA A 485 -37.01 2.64 -1.52
N ASN A 486 -37.09 1.33 -1.65
CA ASN A 486 -37.38 0.65 -2.94
C ASN A 486 -38.60 1.27 -3.62
N GLY A 487 -39.71 1.44 -2.88
CA GLY A 487 -40.97 1.97 -3.41
C GLY A 487 -41.01 3.50 -3.52
N THR A 488 -39.99 4.24 -3.06
CA THR A 488 -39.92 5.71 -3.22
C THR A 488 -39.92 6.06 -4.71
N LYS A 489 -40.79 7.00 -5.12
CA LYS A 489 -40.87 7.43 -6.52
C LYS A 489 -39.77 8.42 -6.87
N LYS A 490 -39.18 8.23 -8.05
CA LYS A 490 -38.31 9.18 -8.70
C LYS A 490 -39.10 10.30 -9.40
N PRO A 491 -38.45 11.38 -9.82
CA PRO A 491 -39.08 12.45 -10.58
C PRO A 491 -39.74 12.00 -11.90
N ASP A 492 -39.27 10.90 -12.49
CA ASP A 492 -39.82 10.29 -13.71
C ASP A 492 -41.01 9.36 -13.45
N GLY A 493 -41.47 9.24 -12.19
CA GLY A 493 -42.58 8.40 -11.78
C GLY A 493 -42.23 6.93 -11.55
N THR A 494 -41.04 6.46 -11.93
CA THR A 494 -40.55 5.11 -11.59
C THR A 494 -40.15 5.03 -10.13
N THR A 495 -39.86 3.81 -9.62
CA THR A 495 -39.33 3.65 -8.25
C THR A 495 -37.84 3.46 -8.22
N TYR A 496 -37.21 3.69 -7.06
CA TYR A 496 -35.77 3.51 -6.90
C TYR A 496 -35.35 2.04 -6.99
N GLY A 497 -36.18 1.10 -6.58
CA GLY A 497 -35.81 -0.30 -6.38
C GLY A 497 -34.80 -0.45 -5.21
N THR A 498 -34.58 -1.66 -4.75
CA THR A 498 -33.68 -1.93 -3.61
C THR A 498 -32.29 -1.34 -3.85
N SER A 499 -31.65 -1.62 -4.98
CA SER A 499 -30.31 -1.11 -5.30
C SER A 499 -30.24 0.41 -5.41
N GLY A 500 -31.29 1.05 -5.91
CA GLY A 500 -31.33 2.51 -6.10
C GLY A 500 -31.67 3.28 -4.82
N SER A 501 -32.17 2.60 -3.78
CA SER A 501 -32.51 3.22 -2.49
C SER A 501 -31.26 3.56 -1.65
N ALA A 502 -30.09 3.07 -2.03
CA ALA A 502 -28.88 3.20 -1.23
C ALA A 502 -28.47 4.66 -0.97
N THR A 503 -28.26 4.99 0.31
CA THR A 503 -27.66 6.27 0.73
C THR A 503 -26.23 6.38 0.18
N ALA A 504 -25.45 5.29 0.24
CA ALA A 504 -24.13 5.23 -0.36
C ALA A 504 -24.00 4.03 -1.30
N THR A 505 -23.61 4.27 -2.55
CA THR A 505 -23.25 3.22 -3.52
C THR A 505 -21.74 3.26 -3.78
N ILE A 506 -21.05 2.17 -3.49
CA ILE A 506 -19.59 2.11 -3.53
C ILE A 506 -19.16 0.97 -4.46
N ALA A 507 -18.60 1.32 -5.62
CA ALA A 507 -18.14 0.38 -6.62
C ALA A 507 -16.61 0.34 -6.78
N ALA A 508 -15.89 1.20 -6.04
CA ALA A 508 -14.45 1.33 -6.14
C ALA A 508 -13.73 0.17 -5.43
N ASP A 509 -12.79 -0.47 -6.13
CA ASP A 509 -11.85 -1.41 -5.51
C ASP A 509 -10.91 -0.69 -4.54
N ASP A 510 -10.36 -1.44 -3.58
CA ASP A 510 -9.42 -0.92 -2.56
C ASP A 510 -9.98 0.28 -1.77
N PHE A 511 -11.31 0.40 -1.71
CA PHE A 511 -11.99 1.46 -0.97
C PHE A 511 -11.84 1.28 0.54
N GLU A 512 -11.74 2.41 1.24
CA GLU A 512 -11.68 2.41 2.70
C GLU A 512 -12.65 3.45 3.29
N ALA A 513 -13.36 3.08 4.37
CA ALA A 513 -14.11 4.01 5.20
C ALA A 513 -13.72 3.83 6.67
N ARG A 514 -13.54 4.95 7.39
CA ARG A 514 -13.20 4.94 8.82
C ARG A 514 -13.96 5.99 9.61
N ASP A 515 -14.38 5.62 10.83
CA ASP A 515 -14.88 6.55 11.86
C ASP A 515 -16.05 7.43 11.39
N LEU A 516 -17.01 6.85 10.65
CA LEU A 516 -18.20 7.55 10.16
C LEU A 516 -19.43 6.62 10.12
N THR A 517 -20.61 7.21 9.99
CA THR A 517 -21.91 6.52 9.89
C THR A 517 -22.52 6.71 8.50
N PHE A 518 -22.94 5.61 7.89
CA PHE A 518 -23.87 5.61 6.78
C PHE A 518 -25.26 5.22 7.32
N ARG A 519 -26.26 6.05 7.08
CA ARG A 519 -27.60 5.82 7.53
C ARG A 519 -28.62 5.92 6.38
N ASN A 520 -29.54 4.99 6.34
CA ASN A 520 -30.80 5.18 5.64
C ASN A 520 -31.88 5.39 6.68
N SER A 521 -32.41 6.61 6.77
CA SER A 521 -33.38 7.01 7.79
C SER A 521 -34.84 6.81 7.39
N PHE A 522 -35.12 6.02 6.33
CA PHE A 522 -36.46 5.67 5.93
C PHE A 522 -37.18 4.92 7.06
N ASP A 523 -38.34 5.46 7.53
CA ASP A 523 -39.18 4.82 8.52
C ASP A 523 -40.53 4.43 7.87
N ARG A 524 -40.76 3.13 7.69
CA ARG A 524 -41.99 2.58 7.12
C ARG A 524 -43.27 2.98 7.88
N ARG A 525 -43.16 3.33 9.16
CA ARG A 525 -44.32 3.75 9.97
C ARG A 525 -44.76 5.17 9.61
N GLN A 526 -43.88 5.99 9.08
CA GLN A 526 -44.17 7.35 8.62
C GLN A 526 -44.62 7.38 7.14
N HIS A 527 -44.40 6.26 6.41
CA HIS A 527 -44.70 6.11 4.99
C HIS A 527 -45.53 4.86 4.70
N PRO A 528 -46.76 4.76 5.25
CA PRO A 528 -47.65 3.60 5.06
C PRO A 528 -48.06 3.40 3.59
N GLU A 529 -47.99 4.42 2.77
CA GLU A 529 -48.24 4.37 1.32
C GLU A 529 -47.12 3.63 0.53
N ILE A 530 -45.94 3.45 1.11
CA ILE A 530 -44.83 2.75 0.48
C ILE A 530 -44.82 1.29 0.94
N THR A 531 -45.19 0.37 0.06
CA THR A 531 -45.25 -1.07 0.37
C THR A 531 -43.90 -1.78 0.22
N ASN A 532 -43.07 -1.34 -0.71
CA ASN A 532 -41.70 -1.88 -0.90
C ASN A 532 -40.71 -1.11 -0.04
N THR A 533 -40.49 -1.59 1.18
CA THR A 533 -39.85 -0.86 2.28
C THR A 533 -38.35 -1.14 2.44
N GLN A 534 -37.70 -1.86 1.49
CA GLN A 534 -36.25 -2.06 1.47
C GLN A 534 -35.57 -0.71 1.34
N ALA A 535 -34.59 -0.42 2.23
CA ALA A 535 -34.00 0.90 2.35
C ALA A 535 -32.50 0.76 2.72
N VAL A 536 -31.66 0.77 1.70
CA VAL A 536 -30.24 0.43 1.83
C VAL A 536 -29.45 1.63 2.37
N ALA A 537 -28.67 1.44 3.44
CA ALA A 537 -27.70 2.43 3.87
C ALA A 537 -26.44 2.40 2.99
N VAL A 538 -25.88 1.20 2.75
CA VAL A 538 -24.71 1.04 1.87
C VAL A 538 -24.92 -0.14 0.92
N LYS A 539 -24.69 0.12 -0.37
CA LYS A 539 -24.45 -0.92 -1.39
C LYS A 539 -22.95 -0.92 -1.73
N ALA A 540 -22.24 -2.00 -1.40
CA ALA A 540 -20.81 -2.18 -1.60
C ALA A 540 -20.56 -3.30 -2.61
N THR A 541 -19.89 -2.99 -3.75
CA THR A 541 -19.65 -3.96 -4.83
C THR A 541 -18.19 -4.12 -5.24
N GLY A 542 -17.27 -3.24 -4.78
CA GLY A 542 -15.85 -3.32 -5.09
C GLY A 542 -15.14 -4.50 -4.40
N ASP A 543 -13.98 -4.88 -4.93
CA ASP A 543 -13.08 -5.85 -4.30
C ASP A 543 -12.10 -5.15 -3.35
N ARG A 544 -11.68 -5.85 -2.28
CA ARG A 544 -10.77 -5.37 -1.23
C ARG A 544 -11.25 -4.07 -0.56
N MET A 545 -12.52 -4.07 -0.15
CA MET A 545 -13.10 -2.94 0.57
C MET A 545 -12.91 -3.11 2.08
N PHE A 546 -12.44 -2.06 2.74
CA PHE A 546 -12.20 -2.07 4.17
C PHE A 546 -13.03 -1.02 4.91
N PHE A 547 -13.81 -1.48 5.86
CA PHE A 547 -14.62 -0.63 6.75
C PHE A 547 -14.11 -0.83 8.18
N ASP A 548 -13.64 0.24 8.81
CA ASP A 548 -13.05 0.23 10.15
C ASP A 548 -13.77 1.20 11.07
N ARG A 549 -14.41 0.70 12.14
CA ARG A 549 -15.24 1.49 13.06
C ARG A 549 -16.30 2.34 12.34
N VAL A 550 -16.96 1.74 11.37
CA VAL A 550 -18.05 2.35 10.60
C VAL A 550 -19.40 1.87 11.16
N HIS A 551 -20.38 2.77 11.27
CA HIS A 551 -21.75 2.42 11.60
C HIS A 551 -22.58 2.35 10.32
N PHE A 552 -23.40 1.30 10.20
CA PHE A 552 -24.41 1.09 9.16
C PHE A 552 -25.76 1.07 9.86
N GLU A 553 -26.57 2.10 9.64
CA GLU A 553 -27.83 2.29 10.33
C GLU A 553 -29.02 2.27 9.35
N GLY A 554 -30.01 1.45 9.64
CA GLY A 554 -31.21 1.32 8.83
C GLY A 554 -32.21 0.35 9.45
N HIS A 555 -33.13 -0.11 8.63
CA HIS A 555 -34.15 -1.09 8.96
C HIS A 555 -34.02 -2.32 8.07
N GLN A 556 -34.92 -2.47 7.09
CA GLN A 556 -34.87 -3.57 6.12
C GLN A 556 -33.77 -3.30 5.08
N ASP A 557 -32.91 -4.30 4.83
CA ASP A 557 -31.87 -4.26 3.78
C ASP A 557 -30.75 -3.23 4.06
N THR A 558 -30.31 -3.04 5.30
CA THR A 558 -29.36 -1.97 5.68
C THR A 558 -28.03 -2.03 4.93
N LEU A 559 -27.37 -3.21 4.89
CA LEU A 559 -26.05 -3.39 4.27
C LEU A 559 -26.10 -4.41 3.14
N TYR A 560 -25.98 -3.92 1.92
CA TYR A 560 -25.91 -4.72 0.70
C TYR A 560 -24.44 -4.99 0.34
N ALA A 561 -23.87 -6.05 0.92
CA ALA A 561 -22.52 -6.55 0.63
C ALA A 561 -22.57 -7.43 -0.63
N ASP A 562 -22.27 -6.87 -1.78
CA ASP A 562 -22.51 -7.51 -3.09
C ASP A 562 -21.23 -7.57 -3.95
N SER A 563 -21.33 -8.05 -5.16
CA SER A 563 -20.33 -8.00 -6.22
C SER A 563 -20.91 -7.33 -7.47
N PRO A 564 -20.08 -6.87 -8.42
CA PRO A 564 -20.57 -6.25 -9.65
C PRO A 564 -21.46 -7.16 -10.48
N ASN A 565 -21.21 -8.47 -10.45
CA ASN A 565 -21.94 -9.51 -11.17
C ASN A 565 -21.75 -10.88 -10.50
N VAL A 566 -22.41 -11.91 -11.02
CA VAL A 566 -22.39 -13.28 -10.47
C VAL A 566 -21.03 -14.00 -10.60
N THR A 567 -20.18 -13.58 -11.52
CA THR A 567 -18.88 -14.22 -11.78
C THR A 567 -17.70 -13.55 -11.07
N THR A 568 -17.91 -12.33 -10.57
CA THR A 568 -16.85 -11.54 -9.90
C THR A 568 -16.89 -11.78 -8.39
N ARG A 569 -15.75 -12.13 -7.82
CA ARG A 569 -15.56 -12.22 -6.38
C ARG A 569 -15.19 -10.85 -5.81
N SER A 570 -15.95 -10.34 -4.84
CA SER A 570 -15.68 -9.11 -4.10
C SER A 570 -15.36 -9.44 -2.65
N ARG A 571 -14.14 -9.13 -2.20
CA ARG A 571 -13.70 -9.33 -0.81
C ARG A 571 -13.94 -8.05 -0.02
N GLN A 572 -14.62 -8.18 1.13
CA GLN A 572 -14.97 -7.04 1.97
C GLN A 572 -14.66 -7.38 3.43
N TYR A 573 -14.05 -6.43 4.14
CA TYR A 573 -13.69 -6.60 5.54
C TYR A 573 -14.27 -5.48 6.40
N TYR A 574 -15.06 -5.85 7.38
CA TYR A 574 -15.77 -4.98 8.32
C TYR A 574 -15.21 -5.22 9.72
N ARG A 575 -14.37 -4.30 10.20
CA ARG A 575 -13.68 -4.42 11.48
C ARG A 575 -14.24 -3.42 12.50
N ASP A 576 -14.59 -3.92 13.71
CA ASP A 576 -15.10 -3.08 14.80
C ASP A 576 -16.31 -2.20 14.39
N CYS A 577 -17.11 -2.68 13.44
CA CYS A 577 -18.26 -1.98 12.89
C CYS A 577 -19.53 -2.20 13.72
N ALA A 578 -20.46 -1.23 13.66
CA ALA A 578 -21.82 -1.39 14.16
C ALA A 578 -22.81 -1.50 12.98
N ILE A 579 -23.68 -2.51 13.00
CA ILE A 579 -24.67 -2.75 11.93
C ILE A 579 -26.03 -2.90 12.59
N THR A 580 -26.99 -2.05 12.21
CA THR A 580 -28.33 -2.01 12.79
C THR A 580 -29.38 -2.21 11.73
N GLY A 581 -30.35 -3.06 11.99
CA GLY A 581 -31.48 -3.33 11.09
C GLY A 581 -32.50 -4.33 11.66
N ASP A 582 -33.45 -4.73 10.81
CA ASP A 582 -34.49 -5.67 11.22
C ASP A 582 -34.69 -6.84 10.25
N VAL A 583 -34.92 -6.63 8.95
CA VAL A 583 -35.17 -7.70 7.97
C VAL A 583 -34.08 -7.73 6.95
N ASP A 584 -33.42 -8.89 6.79
CA ASP A 584 -32.37 -9.13 5.78
C ASP A 584 -31.27 -8.05 5.77
N PHE A 585 -30.95 -7.51 6.94
CA PHE A 585 -30.22 -6.25 7.02
C PHE A 585 -28.71 -6.38 6.77
N ILE A 586 -28.20 -7.62 6.57
CA ILE A 586 -26.89 -7.93 6.00
C ILE A 586 -27.12 -8.91 4.85
N PHE A 587 -27.04 -8.45 3.62
CA PHE A 587 -27.42 -9.28 2.47
C PHE A 587 -26.48 -9.10 1.26
N GLY A 588 -26.58 -10.02 0.28
CA GLY A 588 -25.80 -9.98 -0.95
C GLY A 588 -24.87 -11.16 -1.16
N ARG A 589 -23.98 -11.08 -2.17
CA ARG A 589 -23.15 -12.19 -2.65
C ARG A 589 -21.65 -12.04 -2.40
N ALA A 590 -21.22 -10.97 -1.75
CA ALA A 590 -19.80 -10.73 -1.48
C ALA A 590 -19.16 -11.83 -0.62
N THR A 591 -17.85 -11.98 -0.71
CA THR A 591 -17.04 -12.65 0.30
C THR A 591 -16.72 -11.63 1.40
N ALA A 592 -17.50 -11.62 2.47
CA ALA A 592 -17.46 -10.60 3.51
C ALA A 592 -17.12 -11.16 4.89
N VAL A 593 -16.20 -10.51 5.59
CA VAL A 593 -15.83 -10.85 6.96
C VAL A 593 -16.23 -9.72 7.90
N PHE A 594 -17.06 -10.05 8.88
CA PHE A 594 -17.49 -9.16 9.96
C PHE A 594 -16.76 -9.57 11.24
N ASP A 595 -15.70 -8.84 11.60
CA ASP A 595 -14.81 -9.17 12.71
C ASP A 595 -14.97 -8.16 13.85
N ARG A 596 -15.26 -8.62 15.05
CA ARG A 596 -15.57 -7.82 16.24
C ARG A 596 -16.69 -6.79 16.01
N ALA A 597 -17.65 -7.17 15.16
CA ALA A 597 -18.81 -6.32 14.87
C ALA A 597 -19.85 -6.37 16.00
N THR A 598 -20.54 -5.26 16.23
CA THR A 598 -21.75 -5.18 17.02
C THR A 598 -22.95 -5.12 16.07
N ILE A 599 -23.75 -6.17 16.03
CA ILE A 599 -24.90 -6.31 15.14
C ILE A 599 -26.16 -6.14 15.98
N THR A 600 -26.97 -5.10 15.71
CA THR A 600 -28.20 -4.79 16.47
C THR A 600 -29.44 -5.14 15.64
N ALA A 601 -30.15 -6.18 16.07
CA ALA A 601 -31.39 -6.64 15.49
C ALA A 601 -32.58 -5.94 16.19
N LEU A 602 -33.22 -4.99 15.49
CA LEU A 602 -34.28 -4.12 16.01
C LEU A 602 -35.60 -4.87 16.17
N THR A 603 -36.36 -4.54 17.23
CA THR A 603 -37.73 -5.09 17.36
C THR A 603 -38.73 -4.43 16.41
N ARG A 604 -39.59 -5.25 15.81
CA ARG A 604 -40.72 -4.78 15.00
C ARG A 604 -42.09 -5.07 15.65
N GLY A 605 -42.07 -5.77 16.79
CA GLY A 605 -43.32 -6.20 17.43
C GLY A 605 -44.04 -7.30 16.65
N SER A 606 -43.34 -8.14 15.90
CA SER A 606 -43.90 -9.25 15.10
C SER A 606 -43.14 -10.56 15.35
N ASP A 607 -43.70 -11.69 14.99
CA ASP A 607 -43.02 -12.99 14.95
C ASP A 607 -43.16 -13.59 13.53
N PRO A 608 -42.05 -13.80 12.80
CA PRO A 608 -40.69 -13.41 13.18
C PRO A 608 -40.50 -11.89 13.21
N ASN A 609 -39.67 -11.44 14.14
CA ASN A 609 -39.24 -10.03 14.18
C ASN A 609 -38.35 -9.69 13.00
N GLY A 610 -37.49 -10.60 12.57
CA GLY A 610 -36.62 -10.37 11.43
C GLY A 610 -35.60 -11.44 11.16
N TYR A 611 -34.63 -11.09 10.29
CA TYR A 611 -33.60 -11.96 9.78
C TYR A 611 -32.29 -11.18 9.75
N VAL A 612 -31.24 -11.69 10.38
CA VAL A 612 -29.95 -10.99 10.44
C VAL A 612 -29.27 -10.99 9.08
N THR A 613 -29.28 -12.14 8.38
CA THR A 613 -28.60 -12.29 7.08
C THR A 613 -29.54 -12.83 5.99
N ALA A 614 -29.29 -12.37 4.74
CA ALA A 614 -29.86 -12.93 3.52
C ALA A 614 -28.79 -13.03 2.44
N ALA A 615 -27.88 -13.98 2.59
CA ALA A 615 -26.78 -14.18 1.65
C ALA A 615 -27.26 -14.78 0.32
N SER A 616 -26.56 -14.42 -0.78
CA SER A 616 -26.79 -14.95 -2.14
C SER A 616 -25.50 -15.42 -2.81
N THR A 617 -24.62 -16.02 -2.03
CA THR A 617 -23.30 -16.47 -2.48
C THR A 617 -23.43 -17.44 -3.64
N GLN A 618 -22.74 -17.21 -4.74
CA GLN A 618 -22.73 -18.13 -5.88
C GLN A 618 -22.09 -19.48 -5.51
N ARG A 619 -22.54 -20.57 -6.08
CA ARG A 619 -22.03 -21.94 -5.88
C ARG A 619 -20.52 -22.01 -6.12
N ALA A 620 -20.03 -21.31 -7.16
CA ALA A 620 -18.61 -21.26 -7.51
C ALA A 620 -17.74 -20.56 -6.44
N ASN A 621 -18.33 -19.74 -5.58
CA ASN A 621 -17.62 -19.07 -4.49
C ASN A 621 -17.71 -19.91 -3.21
N GLN A 622 -16.55 -20.42 -2.74
CA GLN A 622 -16.49 -21.22 -1.52
C GLN A 622 -16.93 -20.41 -0.29
N HIS A 623 -16.64 -19.11 -0.24
CA HIS A 623 -16.84 -18.25 0.92
C HIS A 623 -17.81 -17.10 0.61
N GLY A 624 -18.82 -16.92 1.45
CA GLY A 624 -19.79 -15.83 1.45
C GLY A 624 -19.62 -14.93 2.68
N PHE A 625 -20.47 -15.05 3.70
CA PHE A 625 -20.39 -14.25 4.91
C PHE A 625 -19.75 -15.01 6.07
N LEU A 626 -18.80 -14.36 6.75
CA LEU A 626 -18.21 -14.82 8.01
C LEU A 626 -18.44 -13.76 9.10
N ILE A 627 -19.25 -14.08 10.11
CA ILE A 627 -19.39 -13.27 11.33
C ILE A 627 -18.55 -13.94 12.40
N VAL A 628 -17.53 -13.23 12.91
CA VAL A 628 -16.52 -13.80 13.81
C VAL A 628 -16.16 -12.86 14.95
N ASN A 629 -15.95 -13.41 16.14
CA ASN A 629 -15.59 -12.68 17.37
C ASN A 629 -16.52 -11.49 17.68
N SER A 630 -17.77 -11.61 17.29
CA SER A 630 -18.73 -10.51 17.22
C SER A 630 -19.80 -10.64 18.31
N LYS A 631 -20.71 -9.67 18.35
CA LYS A 631 -21.85 -9.69 19.27
C LYS A 631 -23.11 -9.29 18.54
N ILE A 632 -24.11 -10.16 18.56
CA ILE A 632 -25.48 -9.82 18.16
C ILE A 632 -26.25 -9.34 19.39
N ARG A 633 -26.95 -8.22 19.28
CA ARG A 633 -27.83 -7.64 20.31
C ARG A 633 -29.24 -7.51 19.77
N SER A 634 -30.23 -7.63 20.65
CA SER A 634 -31.62 -7.36 20.30
C SER A 634 -32.43 -7.09 21.57
N ASP A 635 -33.39 -6.20 21.46
CA ASP A 635 -34.44 -5.96 22.46
C ASP A 635 -35.77 -6.69 22.08
N ALA A 636 -35.77 -7.46 21.02
CA ALA A 636 -36.92 -8.27 20.59
C ALA A 636 -37.16 -9.42 21.58
N PRO A 637 -38.41 -9.90 21.70
CA PRO A 637 -38.75 -11.05 22.51
C PRO A 637 -37.92 -12.30 22.20
N ALA A 638 -37.70 -13.15 23.18
CA ALA A 638 -36.99 -14.41 23.01
C ALA A 638 -37.57 -15.27 21.91
N GLY A 639 -36.70 -15.87 21.09
CA GLY A 639 -37.09 -16.81 20.03
C GLY A 639 -37.89 -16.19 18.88
N THR A 640 -37.70 -14.92 18.54
CA THR A 640 -38.42 -14.24 17.46
C THR A 640 -37.56 -13.83 16.26
N TYR A 641 -36.22 -14.06 16.32
CA TYR A 641 -35.29 -13.71 15.26
C TYR A 641 -34.64 -14.93 14.62
N PHE A 642 -34.47 -14.91 13.29
CA PHE A 642 -33.63 -15.85 12.56
C PHE A 642 -32.22 -15.30 12.38
N LEU A 643 -31.21 -16.15 12.39
CA LEU A 643 -29.83 -15.80 11.98
C LEU A 643 -29.74 -15.54 10.48
N GLY A 644 -30.57 -16.25 9.69
CA GLY A 644 -30.60 -15.97 8.26
C GLY A 644 -31.50 -16.87 7.44
N ARG A 645 -31.56 -16.52 6.15
CA ARG A 645 -32.30 -17.24 5.11
C ARG A 645 -31.60 -17.13 3.75
N PRO A 646 -31.74 -18.11 2.82
CA PRO A 646 -31.04 -18.08 1.53
C PRO A 646 -31.76 -17.14 0.57
N TRP A 647 -31.08 -16.11 0.06
CA TRP A 647 -31.64 -15.25 -0.98
C TRP A 647 -31.17 -15.70 -2.37
N HIS A 648 -32.15 -15.92 -3.26
CA HIS A 648 -31.94 -16.28 -4.66
C HIS A 648 -32.39 -15.11 -5.56
N PRO A 649 -31.54 -14.13 -5.87
CA PRO A 649 -31.93 -12.99 -6.71
C PRO A 649 -32.46 -13.43 -8.07
N GLY A 650 -33.69 -13.01 -8.40
CA GLY A 650 -34.33 -13.43 -9.65
C GLY A 650 -34.64 -14.93 -9.76
N GLY A 651 -34.59 -15.67 -8.66
CA GLY A 651 -34.78 -17.13 -8.65
C GLY A 651 -33.53 -17.92 -9.10
N ASP A 652 -32.35 -17.30 -9.08
CA ASP A 652 -31.07 -17.91 -9.51
C ASP A 652 -30.75 -19.19 -8.70
N PRO A 653 -30.77 -20.39 -9.31
CA PRO A 653 -30.48 -21.64 -8.61
C PRO A 653 -29.00 -21.82 -8.22
N GLU A 654 -28.11 -21.03 -8.81
CA GLU A 654 -26.68 -21.05 -8.48
C GLU A 654 -26.33 -20.17 -7.27
N ALA A 655 -27.27 -19.41 -6.74
CA ALA A 655 -27.09 -18.60 -5.54
C ALA A 655 -27.21 -19.47 -4.27
N ILE A 656 -26.22 -20.33 -4.01
CA ILE A 656 -26.17 -21.19 -2.83
C ILE A 656 -25.57 -20.42 -1.65
N ALA A 657 -26.43 -19.79 -0.88
CA ALA A 657 -26.05 -18.94 0.25
C ALA A 657 -25.03 -19.60 1.19
N GLN A 658 -23.99 -18.87 1.58
CA GLN A 658 -23.00 -19.34 2.55
C GLN A 658 -22.86 -18.32 3.68
N VAL A 659 -23.15 -18.72 4.92
CA VAL A 659 -22.97 -17.93 6.14
C VAL A 659 -22.37 -18.80 7.23
N VAL A 660 -21.28 -18.35 7.83
CA VAL A 660 -20.72 -18.95 9.05
C VAL A 660 -20.71 -17.90 10.16
N ILE A 661 -21.31 -18.25 11.30
CA ILE A 661 -21.27 -17.44 12.53
C ILE A 661 -20.46 -18.19 13.56
N ARG A 662 -19.35 -17.60 14.01
CA ARG A 662 -18.44 -18.28 14.94
C ARG A 662 -17.91 -17.37 16.03
N ASN A 663 -17.64 -17.93 17.22
CA ASN A 663 -17.12 -17.21 18.38
C ASN A 663 -17.91 -15.92 18.66
N THR A 664 -19.22 -15.96 18.48
CA THR A 664 -20.09 -14.78 18.52
C THR A 664 -21.11 -14.95 19.63
N GLU A 665 -21.38 -13.86 20.37
CA GLU A 665 -22.41 -13.84 21.42
C GLU A 665 -23.78 -13.62 20.78
N LEU A 666 -24.75 -14.50 21.03
CA LEU A 666 -26.11 -14.50 20.47
C LEU A 666 -27.14 -14.18 21.55
N PRO A 667 -28.08 -13.24 21.31
CA PRO A 667 -29.11 -12.87 22.30
C PRO A 667 -30.24 -13.91 22.35
N ALA A 668 -31.02 -13.87 23.43
CA ALA A 668 -32.19 -14.73 23.61
C ALA A 668 -33.24 -14.60 22.48
N ALA A 669 -33.23 -13.50 21.77
CA ALA A 669 -34.11 -13.25 20.62
C ALA A 669 -33.95 -14.28 19.47
N ILE A 670 -32.79 -14.94 19.37
CA ILE A 670 -32.53 -15.93 18.32
C ILE A 670 -33.38 -17.18 18.54
N LYS A 671 -34.07 -17.64 17.49
CA LYS A 671 -34.90 -18.85 17.51
C LYS A 671 -34.05 -20.10 17.78
N PRO A 672 -34.65 -21.14 18.43
CA PRO A 672 -34.00 -22.45 18.57
C PRO A 672 -33.59 -23.07 17.23
N VAL A 673 -34.43 -22.90 16.20
CA VAL A 673 -34.16 -23.21 14.78
C VAL A 673 -33.87 -21.90 14.07
N PRO A 674 -32.60 -21.46 13.97
CA PRO A 674 -32.26 -20.10 13.61
C PRO A 674 -32.19 -19.83 12.11
N TRP A 675 -32.33 -20.84 11.27
CA TRP A 675 -32.29 -20.75 9.82
C TRP A 675 -33.69 -21.07 9.25
N THR A 676 -34.09 -20.38 8.18
CA THR A 676 -35.41 -20.57 7.58
C THR A 676 -35.37 -20.42 6.06
N ASP A 677 -36.39 -20.98 5.39
CA ASP A 677 -36.53 -20.92 3.95
C ASP A 677 -36.89 -19.50 3.45
N MET A 678 -36.58 -19.22 2.20
CA MET A 678 -36.95 -17.97 1.53
C MET A 678 -37.46 -18.24 0.12
N SER A 679 -38.68 -17.77 -0.19
CA SER A 679 -39.24 -17.78 -1.55
C SER A 679 -39.22 -19.18 -2.21
N GLY A 680 -39.49 -20.24 -1.43
CA GLY A 680 -39.48 -21.62 -1.91
C GLY A 680 -38.13 -22.32 -1.95
N PHE A 681 -37.05 -21.62 -1.59
CA PHE A 681 -35.69 -22.21 -1.49
C PHE A 681 -35.41 -22.67 -0.05
N PRO A 682 -35.16 -23.98 0.18
CA PRO A 682 -34.92 -24.51 1.51
C PRO A 682 -33.58 -24.04 2.09
N TRP A 683 -33.58 -23.65 3.35
CA TRP A 683 -32.33 -23.28 4.03
C TRP A 683 -31.35 -24.46 4.15
N ARG A 684 -31.85 -25.70 4.12
CA ARG A 684 -31.01 -26.91 4.17
C ARG A 684 -30.15 -27.11 2.93
N ASP A 685 -30.50 -26.52 1.82
CA ASP A 685 -29.70 -26.51 0.59
C ASP A 685 -28.62 -25.44 0.60
N ALA A 686 -28.65 -24.52 1.58
CA ALA A 686 -27.64 -23.51 1.79
C ALA A 686 -26.46 -24.02 2.64
N ARG A 687 -25.36 -23.29 2.59
CA ARG A 687 -24.12 -23.58 3.34
C ARG A 687 -24.05 -22.76 4.64
N PHE A 688 -25.05 -22.96 5.51
CA PHE A 688 -25.16 -22.29 6.80
C PHE A 688 -24.50 -23.13 7.88
N ALA A 689 -23.70 -22.51 8.77
CA ALA A 689 -23.08 -23.18 9.89
C ALA A 689 -22.76 -22.24 11.07
N GLU A 690 -22.67 -22.84 12.24
CA GLU A 690 -22.26 -22.19 13.48
C GLU A 690 -21.03 -22.87 14.07
N TYR A 691 -20.24 -22.10 14.90
CA TYR A 691 -19.10 -22.69 15.59
C TYR A 691 -18.76 -21.90 16.87
N ARG A 692 -18.79 -22.59 18.03
CA ARG A 692 -18.42 -22.03 19.35
C ARG A 692 -19.10 -20.69 19.67
N ASN A 693 -20.35 -20.50 19.26
CA ASN A 693 -21.12 -19.32 19.65
C ASN A 693 -21.54 -19.43 21.13
N THR A 694 -21.73 -18.29 21.77
CA THR A 694 -22.07 -18.18 23.19
C THR A 694 -23.33 -17.33 23.40
N GLY A 695 -23.81 -17.22 24.61
CA GLY A 695 -24.97 -16.43 24.98
C GLY A 695 -26.29 -17.22 24.94
N PRO A 696 -27.41 -16.63 25.41
CA PRO A 696 -28.69 -17.34 25.57
C PRO A 696 -29.35 -17.79 24.26
N GLY A 697 -28.97 -17.21 23.13
CA GLY A 697 -29.44 -17.60 21.80
C GLY A 697 -28.57 -18.65 21.12
N ALA A 698 -27.42 -19.05 21.72
CA ALA A 698 -26.59 -20.12 21.22
C ALA A 698 -27.22 -21.49 21.54
N GLY A 699 -26.95 -22.48 20.69
CA GLY A 699 -27.46 -23.82 20.89
C GLY A 699 -26.87 -24.81 19.90
N THR A 700 -27.22 -26.08 20.07
CA THR A 700 -26.84 -27.19 19.20
C THR A 700 -28.10 -28.02 18.87
N GLY A 701 -28.10 -28.71 17.75
CA GLY A 701 -29.22 -29.55 17.31
C GLY A 701 -29.16 -29.84 15.81
N THR A 702 -30.04 -30.73 15.36
CA THR A 702 -30.13 -31.15 13.95
C THR A 702 -30.45 -30.00 12.99
N ASP A 703 -31.17 -28.99 13.49
CA ASP A 703 -31.58 -27.79 12.74
C ASP A 703 -30.64 -26.58 12.98
N ARG A 704 -29.46 -26.85 13.56
CA ARG A 704 -28.36 -25.90 13.82
C ARG A 704 -27.02 -26.49 13.41
N PRO A 705 -26.66 -26.49 12.13
CA PRO A 705 -25.41 -27.08 11.65
C PRO A 705 -24.19 -26.51 12.38
N GLN A 706 -23.42 -27.39 13.03
CA GLN A 706 -22.20 -27.04 13.75
C GLN A 706 -20.98 -27.53 12.98
N LEU A 707 -19.96 -26.67 12.85
CA LEU A 707 -18.66 -27.08 12.31
C LEU A 707 -17.88 -27.89 13.34
N THR A 708 -17.19 -28.92 12.88
CA THR A 708 -16.11 -29.55 13.67
C THR A 708 -14.89 -28.64 13.75
N ASP A 709 -13.96 -28.90 14.69
CA ASP A 709 -12.71 -28.15 14.83
C ASP A 709 -11.88 -28.18 13.54
N GLU A 710 -11.90 -29.30 12.82
CA GLU A 710 -11.21 -29.43 11.53
C GLU A 710 -11.87 -28.60 10.42
N GLN A 711 -13.19 -28.68 10.30
CA GLN A 711 -13.93 -27.86 9.33
C GLN A 711 -13.74 -26.36 9.60
N ALA A 712 -13.74 -25.95 10.87
CA ALA A 712 -13.60 -24.55 11.26
C ALA A 712 -12.27 -23.89 10.82
N LYS A 713 -11.23 -24.69 10.54
CA LYS A 713 -9.95 -24.21 9.99
C LYS A 713 -10.09 -23.58 8.60
N GLN A 714 -11.09 -24.00 7.83
CA GLN A 714 -11.37 -23.48 6.49
C GLN A 714 -12.17 -22.15 6.50
N TYR A 715 -12.77 -21.82 7.65
CA TYR A 715 -13.63 -20.63 7.80
C TYR A 715 -12.96 -19.59 8.69
N THR A 716 -11.80 -19.10 8.24
CA THR A 716 -11.01 -18.08 8.93
C THR A 716 -10.98 -16.77 8.12
N LYS A 717 -10.68 -15.65 8.75
CA LYS A 717 -10.46 -14.37 8.08
C LYS A 717 -9.49 -14.53 6.90
N ASN A 718 -8.35 -15.19 7.12
CA ASN A 718 -7.34 -15.37 6.08
C ASN A 718 -7.84 -16.19 4.88
N ALA A 719 -8.65 -17.23 5.12
CA ALA A 719 -9.24 -18.04 4.06
C ALA A 719 -10.22 -17.21 3.19
N TYR A 720 -11.07 -16.40 3.85
CA TYR A 720 -12.01 -15.53 3.14
C TYR A 720 -11.31 -14.42 2.35
N LEU A 721 -10.30 -13.79 2.93
CA LEU A 721 -9.62 -12.66 2.30
C LEU A 721 -8.52 -13.08 1.32
N SER A 722 -8.15 -14.38 1.27
CA SER A 722 -7.21 -14.95 0.27
C SER A 722 -5.94 -14.10 0.07
N GLY A 723 -5.18 -13.91 1.15
CA GLY A 723 -3.92 -13.15 1.14
C GLY A 723 -4.08 -11.62 1.19
N TRP A 724 -5.28 -11.08 0.99
CA TRP A 724 -5.52 -9.67 1.27
C TRP A 724 -5.63 -9.45 2.79
N ASN A 725 -4.72 -8.68 3.34
CA ASN A 725 -4.66 -8.39 4.78
C ASN A 725 -4.73 -6.87 4.99
N PRO A 726 -5.93 -6.27 5.07
CA PRO A 726 -6.08 -4.86 5.39
C PRO A 726 -5.61 -4.58 6.81
N ALA A 727 -4.84 -3.51 7.00
CA ALA A 727 -4.20 -3.13 8.25
C ALA A 727 -5.17 -2.63 9.32
#